data_e9dc835e9c756cbf800e44a4f4e1a1db
#
_entry.id   e9dc835e9c756cbf800e44a4f4e1a1db
#
_cell.length_a   1.000
_cell.length_b   1.000
_cell.length_c   1.000
_cell.angle_alpha   90.00
_cell.angle_beta   90.00
_cell.angle_gamma   90.00
#
_symmetry.space_group_name_H-M   'P 1'
#
loop_
_entity.id
_entity.type
_entity.pdbx_description
1 polymer ?
#
loop_
_entity_poly.entity_id
_entity_poly.type
_entity_poly.pdbx_seq_one_letter_code
_entity_poly.pdbx_strand_id
1 'polypeptide(L)'
;IGNNTGLLCFDGYTWSKYQMPGNQLVRSILIDGDRIYVGTYEDFGYFSRNSLGILEYTSLWSQLKNIETHNDEIWNILKIGECIYFQSFSSWFKYDGKKVTAHYNSQHLPLYFHKAHGQIYVQMVNGDFYLLENDEYKLLIKRKALKDDSVVAVIPTAGGKMILCTEWNGLFDYDGKTLSPHPTAIDQELKSQQMNRAVMIPSDSTIVLGTIRNGIYAVDKEGKEKWHYDMENRLYNNSVLRLFCDRDNNVWAALDIGIALIHTGSPYSILIPDRNSQSFGMVYGVNAFNNSLYIATNQSAWLYSFADQTIVPIQGTEGQNWHISTFDSQILLGNNFGTKIITGTVASNIPETETSSTCLRKCIINGQEVLIESSYYNLRVYRKYNGKWSFSHSIDGFWNPVRQFEVDHSGNIWAAHMSLGIYRIELSRDLKKVEKCTYIKSLSDEENNASLMHVMKIRGRVVLSDSKRTYTYDDINQRIIPFVQLNSILKNGINMAIPVDDNLYWLTDYRGYTLIRYDNDNFRMERFIPSSFFGLECNENNNNVYVNNNITYFCLNNGIGRLDMNLKKDTLLQRNSLLIRKATSLSQDYQLHLMPVSAEKKDNKKIWGDITFHLSYPNFNYEPLRFCYHLTGSSLDLMSESADPVVTFGSLGYGDYHFTASVKNVDGQVLSSVEYYFNKPRPFYLSIYAWIIYVLLASVIVYFYSRWHAAKMLRKRNREFEKEKMKQDFKMLEQEHIIAQQREQLLEAELQVKSKELASLALDAVVQRKAVESLKEVMSEQEHKGIINQHDIDTILKQINGNLNEEEFWDIYHKNFDMIHKNFFRNLRKQYPSLTASDLRFCALLRLNLSTKDIAQFTNLTIRGVETARYRIRKKLAIPGNINLVDFLIDFT
;
A
#
# COMPACT_ATOMS: atom_id res chain seq x y z
N ILE A 1 3.19 15.98 -15.41
CA ILE A 1 3.24 15.19 -16.64
C ILE A 1 2.05 15.59 -17.50
N GLY A 2 2.30 15.89 -18.79
CA GLY A 2 1.25 16.12 -19.78
C GLY A 2 0.54 14.81 -20.13
N ASN A 3 -0.77 14.89 -20.30
CA ASN A 3 -1.61 13.74 -20.61
C ASN A 3 -2.66 14.13 -21.68
N ASN A 4 -3.25 13.14 -22.32
CA ASN A 4 -4.22 13.31 -23.41
C ASN A 4 -5.46 14.16 -23.04
N THR A 5 -5.72 14.41 -21.78
CA THR A 5 -6.89 15.17 -21.32
C THR A 5 -6.56 16.22 -20.27
N GLY A 6 -5.27 16.50 -20.04
CA GLY A 6 -4.86 17.49 -19.06
C GLY A 6 -3.52 17.23 -18.39
N LEU A 7 -3.41 17.55 -17.11
CA LEU A 7 -2.21 17.49 -16.31
C LEU A 7 -2.32 16.34 -15.32
N LEU A 8 -1.31 15.46 -15.27
CA LEU A 8 -1.12 14.46 -14.23
C LEU A 8 -0.08 14.94 -13.23
N CYS A 9 -0.41 14.90 -11.96
CA CYS A 9 0.50 15.18 -10.85
C CYS A 9 0.71 13.92 -10.02
N PHE A 10 1.94 13.62 -9.69
CA PHE A 10 2.35 12.52 -8.81
C PHE A 10 3.24 13.08 -7.69
N ASP A 11 2.95 12.73 -6.45
CA ASP A 11 3.69 13.22 -5.28
C ASP A 11 4.56 12.15 -4.60
N GLY A 12 4.68 10.99 -5.23
CA GLY A 12 5.38 9.82 -4.68
C GLY A 12 4.43 8.79 -4.05
N TYR A 13 3.16 9.17 -3.79
CA TYR A 13 2.14 8.29 -3.19
C TYR A 13 0.87 8.23 -4.02
N THR A 14 0.36 9.39 -4.45
CA THR A 14 -0.93 9.50 -5.12
C THR A 14 -0.82 10.18 -6.46
N TRP A 15 -1.62 9.72 -7.41
CA TRP A 15 -1.82 10.36 -8.70
C TRP A 15 -3.06 11.25 -8.66
N SER A 16 -2.91 12.48 -9.11
CA SER A 16 -4.01 13.43 -9.27
C SER A 16 -4.07 13.90 -10.72
N LYS A 17 -5.28 13.96 -11.27
CA LYS A 17 -5.53 14.43 -12.63
C LYS A 17 -6.27 15.75 -12.60
N TYR A 18 -5.77 16.71 -13.35
CA TYR A 18 -6.40 18.01 -13.55
C TYR A 18 -6.71 18.19 -15.03
N GLN A 19 -7.99 18.38 -15.33
CA GLN A 19 -8.45 18.49 -16.71
C GLN A 19 -8.18 19.87 -17.27
N MET A 20 -7.76 19.91 -18.54
CA MET A 20 -7.76 21.15 -19.32
C MET A 20 -9.19 21.50 -19.75
N PRO A 21 -9.52 22.79 -19.88
CA PRO A 21 -10.73 23.23 -20.57
C PRO A 21 -10.83 22.57 -21.95
N GLY A 22 -12.01 22.03 -22.29
CA GLY A 22 -12.19 21.32 -23.54
C GLY A 22 -11.50 19.95 -23.64
N ASN A 23 -11.00 19.39 -22.53
CA ASN A 23 -10.27 18.12 -22.47
C ASN A 23 -9.06 18.03 -23.43
N GLN A 24 -8.37 19.15 -23.60
CA GLN A 24 -7.22 19.21 -24.50
C GLN A 24 -6.01 18.45 -23.98
N LEU A 25 -5.23 17.92 -24.92
CA LEU A 25 -3.94 17.28 -24.69
C LEU A 25 -2.89 18.28 -24.26
N VAL A 26 -2.20 18.04 -23.15
CA VAL A 26 -1.05 18.83 -22.70
C VAL A 26 0.23 18.27 -23.32
N ARG A 27 0.86 19.06 -24.21
CA ARG A 27 2.11 18.69 -24.90
C ARG A 27 3.37 19.11 -24.16
N SER A 28 3.32 20.27 -23.52
CA SER A 28 4.50 20.83 -22.84
C SER A 28 4.14 21.40 -21.50
N ILE A 29 5.11 21.33 -20.57
CA ILE A 29 4.97 21.80 -19.19
C ILE A 29 6.25 22.49 -18.77
N LEU A 30 6.10 23.58 -18.03
CA LEU A 30 7.17 24.25 -17.30
C LEU A 30 6.67 24.66 -15.91
N ILE A 31 7.41 24.32 -14.88
CA ILE A 31 7.11 24.76 -13.51
C ILE A 31 8.01 25.95 -13.17
N ASP A 32 7.38 27.05 -12.72
CA ASP A 32 8.07 28.24 -12.25
C ASP A 32 7.38 28.82 -11.01
N GLY A 33 8.00 28.67 -9.87
CA GLY A 33 7.39 29.00 -8.58
C GLY A 33 6.06 28.29 -8.37
N ASP A 34 4.99 29.04 -8.12
CA ASP A 34 3.65 28.54 -7.87
C ASP A 34 2.84 28.29 -9.16
N ARG A 35 3.41 28.55 -10.34
CA ARG A 35 2.74 28.41 -11.62
C ARG A 35 3.25 27.19 -12.38
N ILE A 36 2.30 26.44 -12.94
CA ILE A 36 2.56 25.31 -13.84
C ILE A 36 2.11 25.75 -15.23
N TYR A 37 3.05 26.23 -16.04
CA TYR A 37 2.76 26.61 -17.42
C TYR A 37 2.54 25.37 -18.26
N VAL A 38 1.51 25.39 -19.09
CA VAL A 38 1.13 24.30 -19.98
C VAL A 38 0.89 24.82 -21.39
N GLY A 39 1.21 23.98 -22.37
CA GLY A 39 0.97 24.22 -23.77
C GLY A 39 0.15 23.09 -24.38
N THR A 40 -0.84 23.47 -25.17
CA THR A 40 -1.78 22.58 -25.85
C THR A 40 -1.90 22.97 -27.33
N TYR A 41 -2.91 22.50 -28.01
CA TYR A 41 -3.29 22.94 -29.36
C TYR A 41 -4.12 24.23 -29.25
N GLU A 42 -3.65 25.30 -29.89
CA GLU A 42 -4.25 26.62 -29.90
C GLU A 42 -4.63 27.18 -28.52
N ASP A 43 -3.93 26.73 -27.49
CA ASP A 43 -4.02 27.32 -26.14
C ASP A 43 -2.72 27.10 -25.35
N PHE A 44 -2.38 28.06 -24.54
CA PHE A 44 -1.36 27.96 -23.51
C PHE A 44 -1.66 28.90 -22.35
N GLY A 45 -1.18 28.56 -21.21
CA GLY A 45 -1.43 29.31 -20.00
C GLY A 45 -0.74 28.68 -18.81
N TYR A 46 -1.29 28.89 -17.65
CA TYR A 46 -0.75 28.29 -16.43
C TYR A 46 -1.84 27.83 -15.47
N PHE A 47 -1.54 26.79 -14.72
CA PHE A 47 -2.26 26.45 -13.52
C PHE A 47 -1.62 27.13 -12.31
N SER A 48 -2.45 27.64 -11.40
CA SER A 48 -2.05 28.11 -10.08
C SER A 48 -2.98 27.54 -9.02
N ARG A 49 -2.46 27.38 -7.81
CA ARG A 49 -3.29 26.88 -6.70
C ARG A 49 -4.03 28.01 -6.02
N ASN A 50 -5.32 27.85 -5.84
CA ASN A 50 -6.10 28.73 -4.99
C ASN A 50 -5.93 28.36 -3.50
N SER A 51 -6.55 29.13 -2.61
CA SER A 51 -6.49 28.92 -1.16
C SER A 51 -7.05 27.56 -0.69
N LEU A 52 -7.87 26.90 -1.50
CA LEU A 52 -8.43 25.57 -1.24
C LEU A 52 -7.52 24.42 -1.75
N GLY A 53 -6.36 24.75 -2.33
CA GLY A 53 -5.43 23.79 -2.90
C GLY A 53 -5.81 23.28 -4.29
N ILE A 54 -6.87 23.82 -4.89
CA ILE A 54 -7.32 23.44 -6.23
C ILE A 54 -6.45 24.17 -7.27
N LEU A 55 -6.02 23.45 -8.29
CA LEU A 55 -5.37 24.03 -9.46
C LEU A 55 -6.42 24.62 -10.40
N GLU A 56 -6.30 25.93 -10.64
CA GLU A 56 -7.14 26.70 -11.56
C GLU A 56 -6.32 27.11 -12.78
N TYR A 57 -6.89 26.90 -13.98
CA TYR A 57 -6.24 27.26 -15.23
C TYR A 57 -6.53 28.70 -15.64
N THR A 58 -5.49 29.42 -16.02
CA THR A 58 -5.56 30.76 -16.63
C THR A 58 -4.98 30.67 -18.02
N SER A 59 -5.81 30.90 -19.06
CA SER A 59 -5.36 30.98 -20.45
C SER A 59 -4.66 32.28 -20.73
N LEU A 60 -3.46 32.19 -21.29
CA LEU A 60 -2.72 33.33 -21.84
C LEU A 60 -3.04 33.54 -23.33
N TRP A 61 -3.52 32.49 -24.01
CA TRP A 61 -3.93 32.56 -25.41
C TRP A 61 -5.02 33.58 -25.66
N SER A 62 -5.87 33.81 -24.70
CA SER A 62 -6.94 34.80 -24.75
C SER A 62 -6.46 36.24 -25.02
N GLN A 63 -5.19 36.52 -24.76
CA GLN A 63 -4.57 37.86 -25.06
C GLN A 63 -4.28 38.01 -26.55
N LEU A 64 -4.36 36.95 -27.35
CA LEU A 64 -4.03 36.94 -28.79
C LEU A 64 -5.25 37.16 -29.70
N LYS A 65 -6.39 37.63 -29.19
CA LYS A 65 -7.69 37.70 -29.91
C LYS A 65 -7.67 38.37 -31.29
N ASN A 66 -6.67 39.19 -31.59
CA ASN A 66 -6.54 39.94 -32.84
C ASN A 66 -5.26 39.57 -33.60
N ILE A 67 -4.64 38.46 -33.29
CA ILE A 67 -3.41 37.99 -33.93
C ILE A 67 -3.76 36.76 -34.75
N GLU A 68 -3.28 36.68 -35.99
CA GLU A 68 -3.42 35.53 -36.84
C GLU A 68 -2.67 34.33 -36.22
N THR A 69 -3.34 33.21 -36.05
CA THR A 69 -2.76 31.94 -35.52
C THR A 69 -2.60 30.95 -36.66
N HIS A 70 -1.63 30.06 -36.57
CA HIS A 70 -1.21 29.17 -37.63
C HIS A 70 -1.36 27.69 -37.28
N ASN A 71 -2.46 27.29 -36.63
CA ASN A 71 -2.70 25.96 -36.10
C ASN A 71 -1.58 25.56 -35.06
N ASP A 72 -1.31 26.46 -34.16
CA ASP A 72 -0.17 26.38 -33.26
C ASP A 72 -0.39 25.35 -32.16
N GLU A 73 0.32 24.23 -32.22
CA GLU A 73 0.45 23.29 -31.13
C GLU A 73 1.74 23.59 -30.35
N ILE A 74 1.63 23.81 -29.05
CA ILE A 74 2.75 24.27 -28.21
C ILE A 74 3.59 23.08 -27.74
N TRP A 75 4.68 22.83 -28.43
CA TRP A 75 5.56 21.67 -28.20
C TRP A 75 6.60 21.88 -27.11
N ASN A 76 6.95 23.13 -26.81
CA ASN A 76 7.96 23.40 -25.82
C ASN A 76 7.69 24.70 -25.06
N ILE A 77 8.09 24.75 -23.80
CA ILE A 77 8.01 25.94 -22.95
C ILE A 77 9.36 26.12 -22.27
N LEU A 78 9.94 27.33 -22.37
CA LEU A 78 11.21 27.66 -21.77
C LEU A 78 11.11 28.95 -20.96
N LYS A 79 11.89 29.05 -19.88
CA LYS A 79 12.08 30.28 -19.12
C LYS A 79 13.50 30.82 -19.34
N ILE A 80 13.57 32.12 -19.76
CA ILE A 80 14.81 32.89 -19.87
C ILE A 80 14.61 34.22 -19.12
N GLY A 81 15.44 34.44 -18.10
CA GLY A 81 15.19 35.55 -17.18
C GLY A 81 13.78 35.46 -16.57
N GLU A 82 13.03 36.53 -16.67
CA GLU A 82 11.64 36.58 -16.19
C GLU A 82 10.61 36.21 -17.29
N CYS A 83 11.06 35.95 -18.53
CA CYS A 83 10.17 35.70 -19.65
C CYS A 83 9.95 34.20 -19.87
N ILE A 84 8.71 33.82 -20.18
CA ILE A 84 8.33 32.47 -20.59
C ILE A 84 8.10 32.45 -22.10
N TYR A 85 8.73 31.49 -22.76
CA TYR A 85 8.63 31.31 -24.20
C TYR A 85 7.84 30.03 -24.50
N PHE A 86 6.79 30.14 -25.30
CA PHE A 86 5.99 29.05 -25.79
C PHE A 86 6.30 28.84 -27.27
N GLN A 87 6.69 27.63 -27.67
CA GLN A 87 7.12 27.35 -29.03
C GLN A 87 6.18 26.37 -29.70
N SER A 88 5.69 26.72 -30.89
CA SER A 88 5.08 25.82 -31.87
C SER A 88 6.05 25.58 -33.03
N PHE A 89 5.64 24.82 -34.04
CA PHE A 89 6.45 24.59 -35.26
C PHE A 89 6.35 25.75 -36.28
N SER A 90 5.43 26.66 -36.07
CA SER A 90 5.21 27.81 -36.95
C SER A 90 5.56 29.12 -36.27
N SER A 91 5.26 29.25 -35.01
CA SER A 91 5.31 30.47 -34.23
C SER A 91 5.96 30.24 -32.87
N TRP A 92 6.32 31.34 -32.22
CA TRP A 92 6.63 31.32 -30.80
C TRP A 92 6.04 32.56 -30.14
N PHE A 93 5.75 32.41 -28.84
CA PHE A 93 5.09 33.41 -28.04
C PHE A 93 5.92 33.70 -26.80
N LYS A 94 6.08 34.99 -26.47
CA LYS A 94 6.84 35.47 -25.32
C LYS A 94 5.90 36.12 -24.31
N TYR A 95 5.90 35.63 -23.11
CA TYR A 95 5.16 36.14 -21.97
C TYR A 95 6.13 36.79 -20.99
N ASP A 96 6.01 38.09 -20.74
CA ASP A 96 6.89 38.86 -19.85
C ASP A 96 6.37 38.99 -18.40
N GLY A 97 5.38 38.17 -18.04
CA GLY A 97 4.68 38.22 -16.76
C GLY A 97 3.39 39.07 -16.79
N LYS A 98 3.20 39.88 -17.86
CA LYS A 98 2.02 40.75 -18.03
C LYS A 98 1.36 40.57 -19.39
N LYS A 99 2.14 40.58 -20.45
CA LYS A 99 1.66 40.59 -21.84
C LYS A 99 2.29 39.46 -22.64
N VAL A 100 1.50 38.90 -23.57
CA VAL A 100 1.97 37.97 -24.57
C VAL A 100 2.26 38.71 -25.88
N THR A 101 3.42 38.44 -26.48
CA THR A 101 3.79 38.84 -27.84
C THR A 101 3.94 37.61 -28.71
N ALA A 102 3.41 37.62 -29.93
CA ALA A 102 3.53 36.54 -30.89
C ALA A 102 4.56 36.89 -31.97
N HIS A 103 5.34 35.89 -32.35
CA HIS A 103 6.38 35.99 -33.36
C HIS A 103 6.19 34.90 -34.40
N TYR A 104 6.01 35.29 -35.63
CA TYR A 104 5.88 34.41 -36.79
C TYR A 104 6.81 34.88 -37.89
N ASN A 105 7.51 33.98 -38.52
CA ASN A 105 8.35 34.23 -39.68
C ASN A 105 8.32 33.01 -40.63
N SER A 106 7.70 33.18 -41.78
CA SER A 106 7.54 32.06 -42.76
C SER A 106 8.85 31.56 -43.34
N GLN A 107 9.93 32.33 -43.27
CA GLN A 107 11.26 31.92 -43.72
C GLN A 107 12.09 31.20 -42.63
N HIS A 108 11.70 31.34 -41.35
CA HIS A 108 12.40 30.85 -40.22
C HIS A 108 11.42 30.08 -39.30
N LEU A 109 11.04 28.90 -39.71
CA LEU A 109 10.12 28.04 -38.94
C LEU A 109 10.91 27.24 -37.89
N PRO A 110 10.65 27.44 -36.57
CA PRO A 110 11.38 26.78 -35.52
C PRO A 110 10.91 25.33 -35.37
N LEU A 111 11.86 24.36 -35.40
CA LEU A 111 11.57 22.97 -35.09
C LEU A 111 11.66 22.72 -33.58
N TYR A 112 12.79 23.13 -32.96
CA TYR A 112 13.01 22.96 -31.53
C TYR A 112 13.69 24.17 -30.91
N PHE A 113 13.22 24.59 -29.76
CA PHE A 113 13.91 25.55 -28.88
C PHE A 113 14.70 24.80 -27.82
N HIS A 114 15.96 25.15 -27.65
CA HIS A 114 16.85 24.61 -26.64
C HIS A 114 17.38 25.69 -25.71
N LYS A 115 17.41 25.43 -24.42
CA LYS A 115 17.98 26.35 -23.43
C LYS A 115 19.39 25.92 -23.07
N ALA A 116 20.36 26.78 -23.23
CA ALA A 116 21.71 26.60 -22.71
C ALA A 116 22.32 27.96 -22.33
N HIS A 117 23.11 28.01 -21.27
CA HIS A 117 23.81 29.24 -20.79
C HIS A 117 22.92 30.48 -20.70
N GLY A 118 21.63 30.31 -20.33
CA GLY A 118 20.69 31.42 -20.20
C GLY A 118 20.18 32.00 -21.54
N GLN A 119 20.44 31.31 -22.67
CA GLN A 119 20.04 31.72 -24.02
C GLN A 119 19.15 30.65 -24.66
N ILE A 120 18.48 31.04 -25.77
CA ILE A 120 17.67 30.14 -26.59
C ILE A 120 18.40 29.84 -27.88
N TYR A 121 18.67 28.54 -28.09
CA TYR A 121 19.18 28.04 -29.34
C TYR A 121 18.04 27.37 -30.11
N VAL A 122 17.99 27.59 -31.41
CA VAL A 122 16.86 27.21 -32.26
C VAL A 122 17.30 26.29 -33.37
N GLN A 123 16.79 25.06 -33.38
CA GLN A 123 16.85 24.20 -34.53
C GLN A 123 15.71 24.61 -35.47
N MET A 124 16.03 24.94 -36.72
CA MET A 124 15.03 25.25 -37.72
C MET A 124 14.58 24.02 -38.51
N VAL A 125 13.39 24.09 -39.07
CA VAL A 125 12.84 23.03 -39.95
C VAL A 125 13.72 22.82 -41.19
N ASN A 126 14.38 23.86 -41.69
CA ASN A 126 15.33 23.77 -42.81
C ASN A 126 16.67 23.07 -42.44
N GLY A 127 16.88 22.74 -41.16
CA GLY A 127 18.06 22.06 -40.67
C GLY A 127 19.16 23.00 -40.14
N ASP A 128 19.09 24.29 -40.33
CA ASP A 128 20.06 25.25 -39.79
C ASP A 128 19.85 25.51 -38.30
N PHE A 129 20.91 25.83 -37.59
CA PHE A 129 20.92 26.04 -36.14
C PHE A 129 21.25 27.47 -35.79
N TYR A 130 20.40 28.13 -34.99
CA TYR A 130 20.43 29.56 -34.71
C TYR A 130 20.49 29.84 -33.20
N LEU A 131 20.95 31.05 -32.85
CA LEU A 131 20.75 31.67 -31.57
C LEU A 131 19.59 32.67 -31.69
N LEU A 132 18.64 32.69 -30.76
CA LEU A 132 17.63 33.72 -30.61
C LEU A 132 18.17 34.79 -29.67
N GLU A 133 18.49 35.97 -30.22
CA GLU A 133 19.05 37.10 -29.49
C GLU A 133 18.22 38.35 -29.79
N ASN A 134 17.69 39.05 -28.76
CA ASN A 134 16.81 40.21 -28.91
C ASN A 134 15.61 39.95 -29.83
N ASP A 135 15.01 38.79 -29.75
CA ASP A 135 13.87 38.35 -30.58
C ASP A 135 14.22 38.18 -32.08
N GLU A 136 15.51 38.16 -32.46
CA GLU A 136 16.02 37.93 -33.81
C GLU A 136 16.86 36.66 -33.90
N TYR A 137 16.85 36.05 -35.09
CA TYR A 137 17.58 34.82 -35.34
C TYR A 137 18.97 35.07 -35.89
N LYS A 138 20.00 34.64 -35.19
CA LYS A 138 21.41 34.74 -35.60
C LYS A 138 21.90 33.35 -35.98
N LEU A 139 22.26 33.13 -37.23
CA LEU A 139 22.77 31.83 -37.69
C LEU A 139 24.08 31.48 -36.96
N LEU A 140 24.13 30.25 -36.37
CA LEU A 140 25.33 29.71 -35.77
C LEU A 140 25.94 28.62 -36.61
N ILE A 141 25.15 27.62 -37.02
CA ILE A 141 25.65 26.43 -37.71
C ILE A 141 24.72 26.13 -38.91
N LYS A 142 25.32 25.99 -40.10
CA LYS A 142 24.58 25.53 -41.28
C LYS A 142 24.37 24.02 -41.23
N ARG A 143 23.23 23.55 -41.68
CA ARG A 143 22.84 22.12 -41.72
C ARG A 143 23.92 21.18 -42.25
N LYS A 144 24.67 21.61 -43.29
CA LYS A 144 25.78 20.80 -43.86
C LYS A 144 26.85 20.48 -42.84
N ALA A 145 27.14 21.35 -41.89
CA ALA A 145 28.15 21.09 -40.87
C ALA A 145 27.65 20.03 -39.86
N LEU A 146 26.34 19.88 -39.70
CA LEU A 146 25.66 18.80 -38.94
C LEU A 146 25.34 17.58 -39.80
N LYS A 147 25.90 17.48 -40.99
CA LYS A 147 25.69 16.38 -41.96
C LYS A 147 24.21 16.24 -42.35
N ASP A 148 23.56 17.35 -42.54
CA ASP A 148 22.13 17.46 -42.90
C ASP A 148 21.17 16.88 -41.85
N ASP A 149 21.58 16.92 -40.59
CA ASP A 149 20.83 16.40 -39.45
C ASP A 149 20.25 17.52 -38.56
N SER A 150 19.35 17.16 -37.65
CA SER A 150 18.69 18.08 -36.70
C SER A 150 19.23 17.93 -35.30
N VAL A 151 19.44 19.05 -34.60
CA VAL A 151 19.77 19.05 -33.17
C VAL A 151 18.49 18.84 -32.36
N VAL A 152 18.41 17.72 -31.67
CA VAL A 152 17.25 17.31 -30.85
C VAL A 152 17.40 17.66 -29.38
N ALA A 153 18.64 17.87 -28.91
CA ALA A 153 18.91 18.36 -27.55
C ALA A 153 20.22 19.14 -27.52
N VAL A 154 20.35 20.05 -26.56
CA VAL A 154 21.56 20.83 -26.27
C VAL A 154 21.87 20.69 -24.79
N ILE A 155 23.08 20.23 -24.49
CA ILE A 155 23.57 20.04 -23.13
C ILE A 155 24.65 21.07 -22.84
N PRO A 156 24.39 22.03 -21.92
CA PRO A 156 25.42 23.00 -21.53
C PRO A 156 26.54 22.31 -20.75
N THR A 157 27.78 22.67 -21.09
CA THR A 157 28.99 22.20 -20.37
C THR A 157 29.76 23.41 -19.82
N ALA A 158 30.82 23.13 -19.05
CA ALA A 158 31.63 24.20 -18.45
C ALA A 158 32.30 25.10 -19.51
N GLY A 159 32.57 26.35 -19.13
CA GLY A 159 33.27 27.31 -19.99
C GLY A 159 32.46 27.84 -21.18
N GLY A 160 31.13 27.82 -21.12
CA GLY A 160 30.28 28.30 -22.21
C GLY A 160 30.17 27.39 -23.40
N LYS A 161 30.72 26.17 -23.31
CA LYS A 161 30.62 25.11 -24.34
C LYS A 161 29.33 24.34 -24.21
N MET A 162 28.96 23.59 -25.21
CA MET A 162 27.79 22.72 -25.22
C MET A 162 28.00 21.46 -26.06
N ILE A 163 27.25 20.43 -25.71
CA ILE A 163 27.14 19.23 -26.54
C ILE A 163 25.82 19.31 -27.29
N LEU A 164 25.92 19.24 -28.63
CA LEU A 164 24.78 19.18 -29.53
C LEU A 164 24.45 17.69 -29.81
N CYS A 165 23.24 17.29 -29.42
CA CYS A 165 22.77 15.94 -29.67
C CYS A 165 21.95 15.93 -30.96
N THR A 166 22.37 15.15 -31.97
CA THR A 166 21.70 15.09 -33.26
C THR A 166 20.84 13.84 -33.39
N GLU A 167 19.88 13.87 -34.29
CA GLU A 167 18.90 12.78 -34.46
C GLU A 167 19.55 11.48 -34.95
N TRP A 168 20.52 11.58 -35.88
CA TRP A 168 21.12 10.44 -36.58
C TRP A 168 22.64 10.43 -36.64
N ASN A 169 23.31 11.51 -36.29
CA ASN A 169 24.77 11.61 -36.42
C ASN A 169 25.53 11.62 -35.09
N GLY A 170 24.87 11.29 -34.00
CA GLY A 170 25.49 11.22 -32.67
C GLY A 170 25.65 12.59 -32.02
N LEU A 171 26.73 12.75 -31.25
CA LEU A 171 26.97 13.94 -30.43
C LEU A 171 28.11 14.79 -31.05
N PHE A 172 28.02 16.11 -30.85
CA PHE A 172 29.00 17.07 -31.27
C PHE A 172 29.33 18.05 -30.14
N ASP A 173 30.60 18.32 -29.92
CA ASP A 173 31.07 19.43 -29.10
C ASP A 173 31.00 20.75 -29.87
N TYR A 174 30.44 21.77 -29.25
CA TYR A 174 30.38 23.13 -29.79
C TYR A 174 30.91 24.13 -28.77
N ASP A 175 31.93 24.91 -29.13
CA ASP A 175 32.57 25.91 -28.25
C ASP A 175 32.11 27.35 -28.52
N GLY A 176 31.10 27.51 -29.35
CA GLY A 176 30.60 28.84 -29.83
C GLY A 176 31.18 29.23 -31.17
N LYS A 177 32.21 28.52 -31.72
CA LYS A 177 32.86 28.78 -33.02
C LYS A 177 33.08 27.53 -33.82
N THR A 178 33.62 26.50 -33.19
CA THR A 178 33.99 25.24 -33.83
C THR A 178 33.06 24.11 -33.42
N LEU A 179 32.77 23.22 -34.38
CA LEU A 179 31.99 22.00 -34.19
C LEU A 179 32.90 20.81 -34.41
N SER A 180 32.96 19.90 -33.44
CA SER A 180 33.74 18.66 -33.51
C SER A 180 32.91 17.47 -33.01
N PRO A 181 33.12 16.25 -33.55
CA PRO A 181 32.46 15.07 -33.02
C PRO A 181 32.78 14.83 -31.54
N HIS A 182 31.80 14.47 -30.77
CA HIS A 182 31.95 14.02 -29.38
C HIS A 182 31.79 12.47 -29.38
N PRO A 183 32.90 11.71 -29.35
CA PRO A 183 32.82 10.27 -29.53
C PRO A 183 32.26 9.60 -28.30
N THR A 184 31.40 8.61 -28.50
CA THR A 184 30.87 7.74 -27.45
C THR A 184 31.02 6.28 -27.79
N ALA A 185 31.00 5.41 -26.77
CA ALA A 185 31.05 3.97 -26.97
C ALA A 185 29.81 3.43 -27.73
N ILE A 186 28.73 4.20 -27.76
CA ILE A 186 27.41 3.86 -28.35
C ILE A 186 27.11 4.65 -29.63
N ASP A 187 28.17 5.12 -30.32
CA ASP A 187 27.96 5.93 -31.53
C ASP A 187 27.22 5.22 -32.67
N GLN A 188 27.39 3.90 -32.81
CA GLN A 188 26.66 3.12 -33.80
C GLN A 188 25.18 3.01 -33.46
N GLU A 189 24.88 2.77 -32.21
CA GLU A 189 23.52 2.71 -31.69
C GLU A 189 22.82 4.06 -31.90
N LEU A 190 23.44 5.15 -31.49
CA LEU A 190 22.86 6.49 -31.65
C LEU A 190 22.54 6.84 -33.10
N LYS A 191 23.40 6.39 -34.05
CA LYS A 191 23.19 6.60 -35.49
C LYS A 191 22.13 5.70 -36.12
N SER A 192 21.76 4.61 -35.47
CA SER A 192 20.76 3.63 -35.98
C SER A 192 19.40 3.73 -35.28
N GLN A 193 19.36 4.23 -34.05
CA GLN A 193 18.19 4.12 -33.18
C GLN A 193 17.35 5.41 -33.08
N GLN A 194 17.70 6.43 -33.83
CA GLN A 194 17.00 7.73 -33.86
C GLN A 194 16.93 8.41 -32.47
N MET A 195 17.95 9.19 -32.16
CA MET A 195 17.97 9.96 -30.92
C MET A 195 16.88 11.05 -30.94
N ASN A 196 16.13 11.18 -29.88
CA ASN A 196 15.03 12.14 -29.78
C ASN A 196 15.24 13.18 -28.69
N ARG A 197 15.78 12.79 -27.53
CA ARG A 197 15.98 13.68 -26.38
C ARG A 197 17.27 13.35 -25.63
N ALA A 198 17.80 14.35 -24.96
CA ALA A 198 18.90 14.16 -24.03
C ALA A 198 18.74 15.05 -22.79
N VAL A 199 19.29 14.61 -21.67
CA VAL A 199 19.39 15.36 -20.43
C VAL A 199 20.69 14.98 -19.70
N MET A 200 21.26 15.91 -18.96
CA MET A 200 22.43 15.66 -18.13
C MET A 200 22.01 15.54 -16.67
N ILE A 201 22.57 14.56 -15.97
CA ILE A 201 22.44 14.42 -14.52
C ILE A 201 23.50 15.33 -13.88
N PRO A 202 23.08 16.37 -13.10
CA PRO A 202 24.02 17.37 -12.61
C PRO A 202 25.07 16.84 -11.62
N SER A 203 24.75 15.77 -10.85
CA SER A 203 25.62 15.27 -9.77
C SER A 203 26.92 14.67 -10.27
N ASP A 204 26.91 14.03 -11.44
CA ASP A 204 28.06 13.28 -11.98
C ASP A 204 28.28 13.53 -13.46
N SER A 205 27.59 14.49 -14.04
CA SER A 205 27.68 14.85 -15.46
C SER A 205 27.36 13.69 -16.43
N THR A 206 26.59 12.69 -15.99
CA THR A 206 26.11 11.61 -16.85
C THR A 206 25.14 12.18 -17.88
N ILE A 207 25.34 11.87 -19.15
CA ILE A 207 24.46 12.23 -20.26
C ILE A 207 23.49 11.09 -20.50
N VAL A 208 22.21 11.36 -20.36
CA VAL A 208 21.13 10.39 -20.61
C VAL A 208 20.49 10.72 -21.94
N LEU A 209 20.44 9.73 -22.82
CA LEU A 209 20.05 9.84 -24.23
C LEU A 209 18.81 8.94 -24.45
N GLY A 210 17.72 9.53 -24.87
CA GLY A 210 16.48 8.82 -25.23
C GLY A 210 16.34 8.65 -26.72
N THR A 211 16.09 7.43 -27.17
CA THR A 211 15.88 7.06 -28.56
C THR A 211 14.42 6.75 -28.85
N ILE A 212 14.05 6.72 -30.12
CA ILE A 212 12.72 6.28 -30.56
C ILE A 212 12.62 4.75 -30.62
N ARG A 213 13.72 4.07 -30.96
CA ARG A 213 13.65 2.65 -31.30
C ARG A 213 14.23 1.72 -30.25
N ASN A 214 15.14 2.19 -29.40
CA ASN A 214 15.90 1.32 -28.47
C ASN A 214 16.09 1.92 -27.08
N GLY A 215 15.08 2.60 -26.55
CA GLY A 215 15.03 3.01 -25.15
C GLY A 215 15.99 4.12 -24.76
N ILE A 216 16.61 3.98 -23.62
CA ILE A 216 17.37 5.03 -22.93
C ILE A 216 18.79 4.57 -22.66
N TYR A 217 19.77 5.31 -23.14
CA TYR A 217 21.18 5.11 -22.88
C TYR A 217 21.71 6.16 -21.90
N ALA A 218 22.71 5.80 -21.12
CA ALA A 218 23.47 6.73 -20.32
C ALA A 218 24.96 6.58 -20.58
N VAL A 219 25.64 7.68 -20.82
CA VAL A 219 27.08 7.73 -20.97
C VAL A 219 27.69 8.69 -19.95
N ASP A 220 28.88 8.40 -19.52
CA ASP A 220 29.66 9.35 -18.72
C ASP A 220 30.21 10.51 -19.59
N LYS A 221 30.88 11.46 -18.94
CA LYS A 221 31.45 12.64 -19.62
C LYS A 221 32.59 12.26 -20.61
N GLU A 222 33.17 11.08 -20.51
CA GLU A 222 34.12 10.51 -21.42
C GLU A 222 33.47 9.73 -22.57
N GLY A 223 32.17 9.62 -22.61
CA GLY A 223 31.38 8.90 -23.63
C GLY A 223 31.32 7.40 -23.42
N LYS A 224 31.76 6.87 -22.25
CA LYS A 224 31.61 5.46 -21.91
C LYS A 224 30.19 5.17 -21.49
N GLU A 225 29.63 4.05 -21.97
CA GLU A 225 28.30 3.59 -21.53
C GLU A 225 28.29 3.22 -20.03
N LYS A 226 27.31 3.75 -19.31
CA LYS A 226 27.05 3.43 -17.90
C LYS A 226 25.92 2.43 -17.73
N TRP A 227 24.86 2.60 -18.48
CA TRP A 227 23.68 1.72 -18.48
C TRP A 227 22.82 1.99 -19.71
N HIS A 228 22.03 0.97 -20.06
CA HIS A 228 21.05 1.00 -21.13
C HIS A 228 19.74 0.33 -20.64
N TYR A 229 18.60 0.94 -20.93
CA TYR A 229 17.28 0.40 -20.64
C TYR A 229 16.41 0.41 -21.88
N ASP A 230 15.88 -0.76 -22.22
CA ASP A 230 14.94 -0.98 -23.31
C ASP A 230 13.81 -1.93 -22.88
N MET A 231 12.96 -2.36 -23.82
CA MET A 231 11.88 -3.28 -23.55
C MET A 231 12.35 -4.68 -23.15
N GLU A 232 13.56 -5.10 -23.50
CA GLU A 232 14.10 -6.41 -23.13
C GLU A 232 14.51 -6.40 -21.65
N ASN A 233 15.06 -5.28 -21.18
CA ASN A 233 15.54 -5.12 -19.81
C ASN A 233 14.70 -4.12 -18.98
N ARG A 234 13.36 -4.08 -19.17
CA ARG A 234 12.37 -3.47 -18.29
C ARG A 234 11.77 -2.14 -18.64
N LEU A 235 12.19 -1.45 -19.65
CA LEU A 235 11.44 -0.31 -20.10
C LEU A 235 10.07 -0.79 -20.64
N TYR A 236 9.02 -0.03 -20.37
CA TYR A 236 7.68 -0.42 -20.81
C TYR A 236 7.49 -0.23 -22.33
N ASN A 237 8.23 0.73 -22.92
CA ASN A 237 8.22 1.04 -24.35
C ASN A 237 9.56 1.68 -24.75
N ASN A 238 10.09 1.36 -25.93
CA ASN A 238 11.38 1.86 -26.41
C ASN A 238 11.35 3.33 -26.86
N SER A 239 10.18 3.85 -27.25
CA SER A 239 10.06 5.21 -27.78
C SER A 239 10.06 6.25 -26.67
N VAL A 240 11.15 6.98 -26.54
CA VAL A 240 11.31 8.04 -25.53
C VAL A 240 10.89 9.38 -26.11
N LEU A 241 9.80 9.94 -25.61
CA LEU A 241 9.25 11.22 -26.07
C LEU A 241 9.86 12.41 -25.32
N ARG A 242 10.13 12.27 -24.02
CA ARG A 242 10.74 13.32 -23.19
C ARG A 242 11.57 12.74 -22.08
N LEU A 243 12.66 13.42 -21.73
CA LEU A 243 13.47 13.15 -20.56
C LEU A 243 13.47 14.37 -19.63
N PHE A 244 13.47 14.14 -18.35
CA PHE A 244 13.57 15.18 -17.33
C PHE A 244 14.39 14.66 -16.14
N CYS A 245 15.40 15.41 -15.72
CA CYS A 245 16.15 15.14 -14.50
C CYS A 245 15.55 15.96 -13.35
N ASP A 246 15.13 15.28 -12.29
CA ASP A 246 14.58 15.96 -11.11
C ASP A 246 15.67 16.48 -10.16
N ARG A 247 15.27 17.15 -9.09
CA ARG A 247 16.20 17.75 -8.11
C ARG A 247 17.00 16.71 -7.32
N ASP A 248 16.50 15.48 -7.28
CA ASP A 248 17.15 14.36 -6.60
C ASP A 248 18.02 13.53 -7.56
N ASN A 249 18.28 14.09 -8.76
CA ASN A 249 19.02 13.47 -9.87
C ASN A 249 18.34 12.24 -10.50
N ASN A 250 17.10 11.93 -10.17
CA ASN A 250 16.40 10.86 -10.87
C ASN A 250 15.98 11.30 -12.27
N VAL A 251 15.97 10.36 -13.20
CA VAL A 251 15.58 10.62 -14.58
C VAL A 251 14.15 10.11 -14.83
N TRP A 252 13.29 11.02 -15.21
CA TRP A 252 11.93 10.73 -15.65
C TRP A 252 11.89 10.65 -17.16
N ALA A 253 11.36 9.57 -17.68
CA ALA A 253 11.14 9.37 -19.10
C ALA A 253 9.63 9.27 -19.39
N ALA A 254 9.11 10.17 -20.23
CA ALA A 254 7.83 10.00 -20.86
C ALA A 254 8.04 9.14 -22.11
N LEU A 255 7.37 7.99 -22.15
CA LEU A 255 7.43 7.04 -23.25
C LEU A 255 6.20 7.21 -24.13
N ASP A 256 6.20 6.65 -25.31
CA ASP A 256 4.99 6.61 -26.17
C ASP A 256 3.85 5.91 -25.41
N ILE A 257 4.16 4.87 -24.67
CA ILE A 257 3.24 4.21 -23.75
C ILE A 257 3.85 4.18 -22.36
N GLY A 258 3.28 4.97 -21.44
CA GLY A 258 3.66 4.95 -20.04
C GLY A 258 4.76 5.94 -19.66
N ILE A 259 5.25 5.79 -18.43
CA ILE A 259 6.26 6.64 -17.80
C ILE A 259 7.25 5.74 -17.08
N ALA A 260 8.54 6.05 -17.20
CA ALA A 260 9.58 5.40 -16.43
C ALA A 260 10.28 6.40 -15.51
N LEU A 261 10.60 5.96 -14.30
CA LEU A 261 11.43 6.66 -13.34
C LEU A 261 12.70 5.84 -13.10
N ILE A 262 13.86 6.42 -13.39
CA ILE A 262 15.16 5.82 -13.20
C ILE A 262 15.85 6.49 -12.01
N HIS A 263 16.06 5.72 -10.96
CA HIS A 263 16.73 6.19 -9.75
C HIS A 263 18.25 6.11 -9.91
N THR A 264 18.88 7.18 -10.27
CA THR A 264 20.33 7.20 -10.56
C THR A 264 21.19 7.43 -9.32
N GLY A 265 20.66 8.02 -8.26
CA GLY A 265 21.36 8.29 -7.00
C GLY A 265 20.92 7.41 -5.83
N SER A 266 20.05 6.45 -6.05
CA SER A 266 19.54 5.58 -4.98
C SER A 266 20.58 4.56 -4.53
N PRO A 267 20.76 4.34 -3.21
CA PRO A 267 21.56 3.22 -2.71
C PRO A 267 20.89 1.87 -2.97
N TYR A 268 19.62 1.88 -3.37
CA TYR A 268 18.84 0.69 -3.68
C TYR A 268 18.80 0.42 -5.18
N SER A 269 18.90 -0.84 -5.56
CA SER A 269 18.68 -1.32 -6.92
C SER A 269 18.05 -2.72 -6.91
N ILE A 270 17.56 -3.16 -8.06
CA ILE A 270 16.96 -4.48 -8.21
C ILE A 270 17.69 -5.20 -9.35
N LEU A 271 18.15 -6.41 -9.09
CA LEU A 271 18.64 -7.34 -10.10
C LEU A 271 17.53 -8.33 -10.45
N ILE A 272 17.20 -8.42 -11.71
CA ILE A 272 16.13 -9.27 -12.24
C ILE A 272 16.54 -9.80 -13.60
N PRO A 273 16.04 -11.01 -14.00
CA PRO A 273 16.28 -11.53 -15.33
C PRO A 273 15.60 -10.68 -16.40
N ASP A 274 16.18 -10.61 -17.58
CA ASP A 274 15.58 -9.96 -18.73
C ASP A 274 14.23 -10.59 -19.09
N ARG A 275 13.33 -9.82 -19.70
CA ARG A 275 11.98 -10.30 -20.04
C ARG A 275 11.96 -11.54 -20.92
N ASN A 276 12.93 -11.67 -21.81
CA ASN A 276 13.07 -12.81 -22.71
C ASN A 276 13.82 -13.98 -22.05
N SER A 277 14.36 -13.79 -20.84
CA SER A 277 15.02 -14.83 -20.08
C SER A 277 14.05 -15.68 -19.29
N GLN A 278 14.50 -16.87 -18.92
CA GLN A 278 13.75 -17.72 -18.00
C GLN A 278 13.65 -17.04 -16.63
N SER A 279 12.46 -17.09 -16.03
CA SER A 279 12.22 -16.55 -14.68
C SER A 279 13.11 -17.22 -13.64
N PHE A 280 13.62 -16.43 -12.66
CA PHE A 280 14.34 -17.01 -11.51
C PHE A 280 13.43 -17.89 -10.65
N GLY A 281 12.16 -17.53 -10.53
CA GLY A 281 11.31 -18.00 -9.45
C GLY A 281 11.66 -17.35 -8.10
N MET A 282 11.27 -17.98 -7.00
CA MET A 282 11.57 -17.50 -5.65
C MET A 282 13.05 -17.71 -5.32
N VAL A 283 13.74 -16.64 -4.95
CA VAL A 283 15.14 -16.68 -4.51
C VAL A 283 15.20 -17.06 -3.03
N TYR A 284 15.97 -18.10 -2.71
CA TYR A 284 16.16 -18.61 -1.34
C TYR A 284 17.51 -18.24 -0.75
N GLY A 285 18.50 -18.05 -1.59
CA GLY A 285 19.84 -17.71 -1.15
C GLY A 285 20.67 -17.07 -2.24
N VAL A 286 21.59 -16.25 -1.81
CA VAL A 286 22.53 -15.54 -2.66
C VAL A 286 23.92 -15.66 -2.05
N ASN A 287 24.95 -15.78 -2.87
CA ASN A 287 26.35 -15.80 -2.43
C ASN A 287 27.25 -15.16 -3.47
N ALA A 288 28.07 -14.19 -3.06
CA ALA A 288 29.03 -13.53 -3.93
C ALA A 288 30.40 -14.20 -3.82
N PHE A 289 30.97 -14.53 -4.97
CA PHE A 289 32.31 -15.11 -5.05
C PHE A 289 32.95 -14.80 -6.42
N ASN A 290 34.25 -14.44 -6.43
CA ASN A 290 35.03 -14.17 -7.64
C ASN A 290 34.34 -13.24 -8.65
N ASN A 291 33.91 -12.05 -8.19
CA ASN A 291 33.21 -11.03 -9.01
C ASN A 291 31.94 -11.55 -9.69
N SER A 292 31.29 -12.51 -9.06
CA SER A 292 30.02 -13.08 -9.54
C SER A 292 29.06 -13.31 -8.38
N LEU A 293 27.77 -13.30 -8.66
CA LEU A 293 26.70 -13.58 -7.71
C LEU A 293 26.06 -14.93 -8.08
N TYR A 294 26.10 -15.86 -7.17
CA TYR A 294 25.44 -17.15 -7.29
C TYR A 294 24.09 -17.08 -6.60
N ILE A 295 23.03 -17.50 -7.28
CA ILE A 295 21.65 -17.30 -6.88
C ILE A 295 20.96 -18.67 -6.81
N ALA A 296 20.47 -19.06 -5.65
CA ALA A 296 19.71 -20.29 -5.43
C ALA A 296 18.20 -19.98 -5.44
N THR A 297 17.46 -20.66 -6.30
CA THR A 297 16.00 -20.45 -6.44
C THR A 297 15.22 -21.77 -6.34
N ASN A 298 13.90 -21.67 -6.34
CA ASN A 298 13.03 -22.85 -6.32
C ASN A 298 12.98 -23.60 -7.67
N GLN A 299 13.61 -23.09 -8.71
CA GLN A 299 13.59 -23.72 -10.05
C GLN A 299 14.97 -24.20 -10.49
N SER A 300 16.01 -23.40 -10.23
CA SER A 300 17.39 -23.69 -10.59
C SER A 300 18.33 -22.81 -9.78
N ALA A 301 19.65 -22.93 -9.97
CA ALA A 301 20.59 -21.91 -9.53
C ALA A 301 21.12 -21.13 -10.74
N TRP A 302 21.52 -19.88 -10.50
CA TRP A 302 21.94 -18.95 -11.54
C TRP A 302 23.26 -18.29 -11.18
N LEU A 303 24.02 -17.91 -12.19
CA LEU A 303 25.23 -17.12 -12.07
C LEU A 303 25.01 -15.76 -12.72
N TYR A 304 25.18 -14.69 -11.95
CA TYR A 304 25.25 -13.32 -12.46
C TYR A 304 26.71 -12.85 -12.45
N SER A 305 27.24 -12.44 -13.61
CA SER A 305 28.56 -11.83 -13.74
C SER A 305 28.47 -10.31 -13.58
N PHE A 306 29.20 -9.74 -12.61
CA PHE A 306 29.27 -8.28 -12.46
C PHE A 306 30.04 -7.60 -13.59
N ALA A 307 30.93 -8.33 -14.28
CA ALA A 307 31.73 -7.78 -15.37
C ALA A 307 30.88 -7.54 -16.63
N ASP A 308 30.10 -8.53 -17.02
CA ASP A 308 29.34 -8.54 -18.28
C ASP A 308 27.88 -8.24 -18.07
N GLN A 309 27.42 -8.16 -16.81
CA GLN A 309 26.03 -8.00 -16.40
C GLN A 309 25.11 -9.10 -16.97
N THR A 310 25.66 -10.27 -17.25
CA THR A 310 24.91 -11.42 -17.81
C THR A 310 24.45 -12.37 -16.72
N ILE A 311 23.32 -13.00 -16.95
CA ILE A 311 22.72 -14.01 -16.10
C ILE A 311 22.64 -15.33 -16.86
N VAL A 312 23.23 -16.39 -16.30
CA VAL A 312 23.22 -17.71 -16.91
C VAL A 312 22.77 -18.78 -15.91
N PRO A 313 21.99 -19.79 -16.33
CA PRO A 313 21.64 -20.91 -15.47
C PRO A 313 22.87 -21.80 -15.20
N ILE A 314 22.92 -22.37 -14.01
CA ILE A 314 23.93 -23.35 -13.62
C ILE A 314 23.37 -24.75 -13.88
N GLN A 315 24.00 -25.49 -14.78
CA GLN A 315 23.59 -26.82 -15.16
C GLN A 315 23.67 -27.80 -13.99
N GLY A 316 22.71 -28.70 -13.89
CA GLY A 316 22.66 -29.72 -12.84
C GLY A 316 22.09 -29.21 -11.51
N THR A 317 21.39 -28.04 -11.52
CA THR A 317 20.78 -27.45 -10.32
C THR A 317 19.27 -27.38 -10.39
N GLU A 318 18.65 -28.06 -11.34
CA GLU A 318 17.20 -28.05 -11.55
C GLU A 318 16.46 -28.45 -10.27
N GLY A 319 15.30 -27.82 -10.03
CA GLY A 319 14.47 -28.00 -8.86
C GLY A 319 14.78 -27.03 -7.71
N GLN A 320 14.29 -27.35 -6.53
CA GLN A 320 14.37 -26.53 -5.34
C GLN A 320 15.78 -26.47 -4.80
N ASN A 321 16.35 -25.26 -4.70
CA ASN A 321 17.65 -24.98 -4.07
C ASN A 321 17.41 -24.13 -2.82
N TRP A 322 17.78 -24.64 -1.65
CA TRP A 322 17.47 -24.06 -0.35
C TRP A 322 18.48 -23.02 0.13
N HIS A 323 19.75 -23.25 -0.17
CA HIS A 323 20.83 -22.36 0.23
C HIS A 323 22.01 -22.45 -0.73
N ILE A 324 22.85 -21.43 -0.74
CA ILE A 324 24.13 -21.43 -1.43
C ILE A 324 25.15 -20.70 -0.57
N SER A 325 26.32 -21.28 -0.41
CA SER A 325 27.36 -20.74 0.47
C SER A 325 28.76 -21.09 -0.03
N THR A 326 29.72 -20.24 0.25
CA THR A 326 31.14 -20.51 -0.04
C THR A 326 31.90 -20.84 1.25
N PHE A 327 32.59 -21.96 1.24
CA PHE A 327 33.48 -22.38 2.30
C PHE A 327 34.87 -22.69 1.70
N ASP A 328 35.88 -21.95 2.15
CA ASP A 328 37.27 -22.09 1.68
C ASP A 328 37.39 -22.24 0.15
N SER A 329 36.75 -21.34 -0.58
CA SER A 329 36.71 -21.31 -2.06
C SER A 329 35.89 -22.41 -2.75
N GLN A 330 35.22 -23.28 -2.02
CA GLN A 330 34.22 -24.21 -2.58
C GLN A 330 32.82 -23.60 -2.46
N ILE A 331 32.08 -23.56 -3.55
CA ILE A 331 30.70 -23.14 -3.57
C ILE A 331 29.82 -24.38 -3.42
N LEU A 332 29.08 -24.44 -2.30
CA LEU A 332 28.17 -25.53 -1.99
C LEU A 332 26.72 -25.07 -2.11
N LEU A 333 25.93 -25.85 -2.81
CA LEU A 333 24.52 -25.62 -3.05
C LEU A 333 23.68 -26.72 -2.40
N GLY A 334 22.76 -26.35 -1.55
CA GLY A 334 21.76 -27.28 -1.02
C GLY A 334 20.55 -27.40 -1.94
N ASN A 335 20.35 -28.58 -2.51
CA ASN A 335 19.27 -28.90 -3.45
C ASN A 335 18.39 -30.03 -2.88
N ASN A 336 17.16 -30.19 -3.38
CA ASN A 336 16.29 -31.31 -2.98
C ASN A 336 16.87 -32.70 -3.26
N PHE A 337 17.81 -32.79 -4.18
CA PHE A 337 18.46 -34.02 -4.61
C PHE A 337 19.88 -34.14 -4.10
N GLY A 338 20.25 -33.39 -3.07
CA GLY A 338 21.55 -33.48 -2.44
C GLY A 338 22.32 -32.16 -2.40
N THR A 339 23.51 -32.27 -1.79
CA THR A 339 24.47 -31.17 -1.78
C THR A 339 25.33 -31.23 -3.04
N LYS A 340 25.46 -30.09 -3.69
CA LYS A 340 26.19 -29.97 -4.93
C LYS A 340 27.37 -29.03 -4.77
N ILE A 341 28.46 -29.33 -5.48
CA ILE A 341 29.59 -28.42 -5.67
C ILE A 341 29.42 -27.71 -7.01
N ILE A 342 29.52 -26.40 -6.99
CA ILE A 342 29.47 -25.58 -8.22
C ILE A 342 30.91 -25.26 -8.68
N THR A 343 31.17 -25.53 -9.95
CA THR A 343 32.40 -25.16 -10.63
C THR A 343 32.06 -24.44 -11.93
N GLY A 344 32.26 -23.09 -11.96
CA GLY A 344 31.79 -22.27 -13.08
C GLY A 344 30.27 -22.31 -13.19
N THR A 345 29.75 -22.80 -14.31
CA THR A 345 28.32 -22.92 -14.63
C THR A 345 27.80 -24.35 -14.55
N VAL A 346 28.54 -25.26 -13.90
CA VAL A 346 28.14 -26.67 -13.74
C VAL A 346 28.16 -27.05 -12.27
N ALA A 347 27.14 -27.76 -11.84
CA ALA A 347 27.04 -28.35 -10.50
C ALA A 347 27.13 -29.88 -10.56
N SER A 348 27.87 -30.46 -9.61
CA SER A 348 27.99 -31.91 -9.41
C SER A 348 27.59 -32.29 -8.00
N ASN A 349 26.94 -33.44 -7.83
CA ASN A 349 26.57 -33.97 -6.51
C ASN A 349 27.82 -34.34 -5.71
N ILE A 350 27.79 -34.07 -4.41
CA ILE A 350 28.69 -34.70 -3.46
C ILE A 350 28.17 -36.14 -3.26
N PRO A 351 29.01 -37.19 -3.46
CA PRO A 351 28.60 -38.57 -3.26
C PRO A 351 28.01 -38.80 -1.85
N GLU A 352 27.06 -39.72 -1.73
CA GLU A 352 26.39 -40.11 -0.48
C GLU A 352 25.50 -39.01 0.16
N THR A 353 25.16 -37.96 -0.63
CA THR A 353 24.27 -36.89 -0.15
C THR A 353 23.01 -36.73 -1.00
N GLU A 354 22.57 -37.77 -1.71
CA GLU A 354 21.50 -37.76 -2.72
C GLU A 354 20.09 -37.54 -2.14
N THR A 355 19.98 -37.02 -0.93
CA THR A 355 18.75 -36.52 -0.33
C THR A 355 18.83 -35.04 -0.08
N SER A 356 17.70 -34.38 0.25
CA SER A 356 17.63 -32.93 0.40
C SER A 356 18.73 -32.33 1.29
N SER A 357 19.12 -31.09 0.99
CA SER A 357 20.02 -30.26 1.78
C SER A 357 19.32 -28.93 2.06
N THR A 358 18.93 -28.65 3.31
CA THR A 358 18.08 -27.53 3.68
C THR A 358 18.85 -26.38 4.31
N CYS A 359 19.89 -26.67 5.08
CA CYS A 359 20.75 -25.67 5.71
C CYS A 359 22.14 -26.25 5.95
N LEU A 360 23.18 -25.45 5.73
CA LEU A 360 24.59 -25.80 5.93
C LEU A 360 25.26 -24.72 6.74
N ARG A 361 25.96 -25.14 7.81
CA ARG A 361 26.67 -24.23 8.72
C ARG A 361 28.07 -24.73 9.01
N LYS A 362 29.05 -23.81 8.99
CA LYS A 362 30.38 -24.05 9.50
C LYS A 362 30.39 -23.80 11.00
N CYS A 363 30.82 -24.77 11.77
CA CYS A 363 30.82 -24.71 13.21
C CYS A 363 32.01 -25.43 13.85
N ILE A 364 32.25 -25.13 15.11
CA ILE A 364 33.21 -25.83 15.95
C ILE A 364 32.42 -26.59 17.01
N ILE A 365 32.47 -27.91 16.95
CA ILE A 365 31.82 -28.80 17.93
C ILE A 365 32.88 -29.70 18.51
N ASN A 366 32.97 -29.77 19.84
CA ASN A 366 33.99 -30.54 20.55
C ASN A 366 35.44 -30.24 20.10
N GLY A 367 35.70 -28.96 19.76
CA GLY A 367 37.00 -28.52 19.26
C GLY A 367 37.32 -28.90 17.80
N GLN A 368 36.38 -29.52 17.07
CA GLN A 368 36.53 -29.92 15.69
C GLN A 368 35.83 -28.92 14.77
N GLU A 369 36.55 -28.40 13.78
CA GLU A 369 35.96 -27.58 12.70
C GLU A 369 35.28 -28.51 11.70
N VAL A 370 33.97 -28.37 11.54
CA VAL A 370 33.16 -29.18 10.64
C VAL A 370 32.12 -28.33 9.94
N LEU A 371 31.58 -28.82 8.79
CA LEU A 371 30.31 -28.35 8.32
C LEU A 371 29.25 -29.34 8.79
N ILE A 372 28.18 -28.81 9.35
CA ILE A 372 26.96 -29.56 9.63
C ILE A 372 25.90 -29.18 8.59
N GLU A 373 25.26 -30.17 8.05
CA GLU A 373 24.15 -30.01 7.12
C GLU A 373 22.87 -30.59 7.72
N SER A 374 21.76 -29.92 7.50
CA SER A 374 20.43 -30.47 7.77
C SER A 374 19.71 -30.89 6.49
N SER A 375 18.90 -31.92 6.62
CA SER A 375 18.07 -32.44 5.52
C SER A 375 16.62 -32.63 5.96
N TYR A 376 15.80 -33.18 5.07
CA TYR A 376 14.45 -33.64 5.44
C TYR A 376 14.45 -34.86 6.34
N TYR A 377 15.60 -35.51 6.50
CA TYR A 377 15.66 -36.80 7.19
C TYR A 377 16.63 -36.80 8.37
N ASN A 378 17.80 -36.14 8.25
CA ASN A 378 18.87 -36.29 9.23
C ASN A 378 19.82 -35.05 9.21
N LEU A 379 20.81 -35.13 10.07
CA LEU A 379 21.97 -34.21 10.06
C LEU A 379 23.17 -34.96 9.49
N ARG A 380 24.03 -34.26 8.78
CA ARG A 380 25.24 -34.77 8.12
C ARG A 380 26.45 -33.95 8.51
N VAL A 381 27.61 -34.62 8.57
CA VAL A 381 28.91 -34.02 8.87
C VAL A 381 29.79 -34.03 7.64
N TYR A 382 30.38 -32.88 7.35
CA TYR A 382 31.42 -32.72 6.34
C TYR A 382 32.73 -32.39 7.02
N ARG A 383 33.81 -32.96 6.50
CA ARG A 383 35.18 -32.72 6.96
C ARG A 383 36.09 -32.31 5.83
N LYS A 384 37.21 -31.68 6.14
CA LYS A 384 38.19 -31.35 5.13
C LYS A 384 39.10 -32.54 4.83
N TYR A 385 39.16 -32.92 3.55
CA TYR A 385 40.15 -33.85 3.01
C TYR A 385 40.92 -33.15 1.91
N ASN A 386 42.24 -33.10 2.02
CA ASN A 386 43.11 -32.40 1.10
C ASN A 386 42.69 -30.94 0.84
N GLY A 387 42.28 -30.23 1.90
CA GLY A 387 41.86 -28.85 1.84
C GLY A 387 40.45 -28.61 1.29
N LYS A 388 39.70 -29.67 0.91
CA LYS A 388 38.35 -29.57 0.37
C LYS A 388 37.33 -30.20 1.32
N TRP A 389 36.16 -29.56 1.46
CA TRP A 389 35.01 -30.09 2.18
C TRP A 389 34.41 -31.25 1.43
N SER A 390 34.23 -32.38 2.12
CA SER A 390 33.66 -33.61 1.59
C SER A 390 32.74 -34.23 2.65
N PHE A 391 31.70 -34.93 2.20
CA PHE A 391 30.83 -35.71 3.10
C PHE A 391 31.66 -36.70 3.91
N SER A 392 31.37 -36.79 5.19
CA SER A 392 32.05 -37.69 6.10
C SER A 392 31.12 -38.82 6.60
N HIS A 393 29.99 -38.46 7.15
CA HIS A 393 28.98 -39.39 7.68
C HIS A 393 27.68 -38.68 8.04
N SER A 394 26.59 -39.44 8.11
CA SER A 394 25.33 -39.01 8.73
C SER A 394 25.36 -39.23 10.23
N ILE A 395 24.65 -38.38 10.98
CA ILE A 395 24.51 -38.48 12.44
C ILE A 395 23.39 -39.44 12.78
N ASP A 396 23.67 -40.52 13.47
CA ASP A 396 22.68 -41.50 13.89
C ASP A 396 21.86 -41.03 15.08
N GLY A 397 20.58 -41.46 15.16
CA GLY A 397 19.69 -41.18 16.29
C GLY A 397 18.87 -39.89 16.17
N PHE A 398 18.89 -39.22 14.99
CA PHE A 398 18.01 -38.09 14.70
C PHE A 398 17.44 -38.21 13.29
N TRP A 399 16.12 -38.37 13.18
CA TRP A 399 15.40 -38.66 11.94
C TRP A 399 14.21 -37.71 11.76
N ASN A 400 14.49 -36.37 11.83
CA ASN A 400 13.46 -35.35 11.72
C ASN A 400 13.85 -34.28 10.68
N PRO A 401 12.89 -33.74 9.94
CA PRO A 401 13.13 -32.67 8.96
C PRO A 401 13.48 -31.36 9.67
N VAL A 402 14.63 -30.81 9.33
CA VAL A 402 15.14 -29.56 9.89
C VAL A 402 15.19 -28.49 8.81
N ARG A 403 14.58 -27.34 9.08
CA ARG A 403 14.61 -26.18 8.19
C ARG A 403 15.87 -25.35 8.36
N GLN A 404 16.23 -25.04 9.59
CA GLN A 404 17.41 -24.25 9.95
C GLN A 404 17.92 -24.67 11.33
N PHE A 405 19.17 -24.47 11.58
CA PHE A 405 19.76 -24.76 12.87
C PHE A 405 20.91 -23.82 13.20
N GLU A 406 21.24 -23.74 14.47
CA GLU A 406 22.44 -23.05 14.99
C GLU A 406 23.11 -23.93 16.06
N VAL A 407 24.39 -23.68 16.27
CA VAL A 407 25.19 -24.39 17.29
C VAL A 407 25.50 -23.43 18.42
N ASP A 408 25.17 -23.79 19.67
CA ASP A 408 25.49 -22.97 20.82
C ASP A 408 26.98 -23.03 21.20
N HIS A 409 27.39 -22.24 22.18
CA HIS A 409 28.78 -22.16 22.65
C HIS A 409 29.26 -23.48 23.29
N SER A 410 28.34 -24.34 23.72
CA SER A 410 28.65 -25.65 24.30
C SER A 410 28.69 -26.77 23.25
N GLY A 411 28.44 -26.45 21.98
CA GLY A 411 28.43 -27.39 20.86
C GLY A 411 27.10 -28.13 20.65
N ASN A 412 26.04 -27.75 21.36
CA ASN A 412 24.71 -28.33 21.12
C ASN A 412 24.07 -27.73 19.88
N ILE A 413 23.39 -28.56 19.10
CA ILE A 413 22.65 -28.12 17.91
C ILE A 413 21.22 -27.76 18.33
N TRP A 414 20.81 -26.55 18.02
CA TRP A 414 19.43 -26.10 18.12
C TRP A 414 18.82 -26.12 16.73
N ALA A 415 17.87 -27.04 16.50
CA ALA A 415 17.34 -27.32 15.16
C ALA A 415 15.83 -27.03 15.12
N ALA A 416 15.43 -26.09 14.27
CA ALA A 416 14.04 -25.79 14.01
C ALA A 416 13.45 -26.83 13.04
N HIS A 417 12.39 -27.50 13.46
CA HIS A 417 11.64 -28.43 12.63
C HIS A 417 11.00 -27.71 11.44
N MET A 418 10.78 -28.41 10.33
CA MET A 418 10.17 -27.82 9.12
C MET A 418 8.81 -27.16 9.38
N SER A 419 8.01 -27.74 10.28
CA SER A 419 6.65 -27.30 10.56
C SER A 419 6.47 -26.80 11.99
N LEU A 420 6.97 -27.53 13.01
CA LEU A 420 6.62 -27.26 14.39
C LEU A 420 7.77 -27.59 15.35
N GLY A 421 8.07 -26.68 16.28
CA GLY A 421 8.95 -26.93 17.40
C GLY A 421 10.44 -26.83 17.08
N ILE A 422 11.24 -27.04 18.11
CA ILE A 422 12.70 -26.97 18.08
C ILE A 422 13.27 -28.20 18.78
N TYR A 423 14.34 -28.73 18.27
CA TYR A 423 15.14 -29.77 18.93
C TYR A 423 16.43 -29.17 19.49
N ARG A 424 16.77 -29.50 20.71
CA ARG A 424 18.12 -29.30 21.26
C ARG A 424 18.81 -30.66 21.30
N ILE A 425 19.93 -30.75 20.57
CA ILE A 425 20.60 -32.02 20.26
C ILE A 425 22.04 -31.94 20.79
N GLU A 426 22.40 -32.89 21.62
CA GLU A 426 23.75 -33.08 22.14
C GLU A 426 24.37 -34.27 21.40
N LEU A 427 25.54 -34.04 20.78
CA LEU A 427 26.21 -35.07 19.98
C LEU A 427 27.34 -35.76 20.73
N SER A 428 27.59 -37.01 20.37
CA SER A 428 28.76 -37.73 20.82
C SER A 428 30.05 -37.00 20.41
N ARG A 429 31.12 -37.28 21.14
CA ARG A 429 32.41 -36.60 20.93
C ARG A 429 32.98 -36.79 19.50
N ASP A 430 32.71 -37.89 18.88
CA ASP A 430 33.10 -38.21 17.50
C ASP A 430 32.12 -37.67 16.44
N LEU A 431 30.99 -37.07 16.87
CA LEU A 431 29.93 -36.51 16.05
C LEU A 431 29.12 -37.54 15.25
N LYS A 432 29.19 -38.84 15.63
CA LYS A 432 28.51 -39.90 14.85
C LYS A 432 27.09 -40.16 15.29
N LYS A 433 26.74 -39.87 16.56
CA LYS A 433 25.42 -40.19 17.10
C LYS A 433 24.92 -39.09 18.04
N VAL A 434 23.62 -39.05 18.19
CA VAL A 434 22.94 -38.20 19.18
C VAL A 434 23.05 -38.90 20.56
N GLU A 435 23.57 -38.20 21.56
CA GLU A 435 23.58 -38.61 22.95
C GLU A 435 22.30 -38.21 23.68
N LYS A 436 21.81 -37.00 23.40
CA LYS A 436 20.57 -36.52 23.97
C LYS A 436 19.84 -35.61 22.98
N CYS A 437 18.53 -35.80 22.90
CA CYS A 437 17.65 -34.97 22.08
C CYS A 437 16.45 -34.50 22.92
N THR A 438 16.29 -33.20 23.02
CA THR A 438 15.17 -32.61 23.75
C THR A 438 14.28 -31.86 22.74
N TYR A 439 13.01 -32.25 22.68
CA TYR A 439 12.01 -31.59 21.83
C TYR A 439 11.30 -30.48 22.61
N ILE A 440 11.26 -29.31 22.05
CA ILE A 440 10.64 -28.10 22.60
C ILE A 440 9.44 -27.76 21.72
N LYS A 441 8.25 -28.01 22.23
CA LYS A 441 7.00 -27.82 21.52
C LYS A 441 6.52 -26.36 21.54
N SER A 442 6.82 -25.62 22.63
CA SER A 442 6.41 -24.23 22.83
C SER A 442 7.54 -23.47 23.49
N LEU A 443 7.69 -22.19 23.15
CA LEU A 443 8.66 -21.27 23.75
C LEU A 443 8.08 -20.50 24.94
N SER A 444 6.75 -20.53 25.14
CA SER A 444 6.06 -19.90 26.27
C SER A 444 5.12 -20.88 26.96
N ASP A 445 4.86 -20.64 28.25
CA ASP A 445 3.91 -21.43 29.03
C ASP A 445 2.43 -21.09 28.70
N GLU A 446 2.19 -20.03 27.94
CA GLU A 446 0.85 -19.46 27.76
C GLU A 446 0.02 -20.13 26.66
N GLU A 447 0.58 -20.98 25.80
CA GLU A 447 -0.22 -21.51 24.67
C GLU A 447 0.13 -22.93 24.20
N ASN A 448 -0.94 -23.70 24.00
CA ASN A 448 -0.94 -24.98 23.29
C ASN A 448 -0.91 -24.86 21.75
N ASN A 449 -0.75 -23.68 21.20
CA ASN A 449 -0.75 -23.49 19.75
C ASN A 449 0.65 -23.68 19.18
N ALA A 450 0.82 -24.72 18.43
CA ALA A 450 2.02 -25.01 17.69
C ALA A 450 2.22 -23.93 16.60
N SER A 451 3.16 -23.04 16.78
CA SER A 451 3.58 -22.05 15.78
C SER A 451 4.86 -22.45 15.07
N LEU A 452 5.07 -21.91 13.90
CA LEU A 452 6.35 -22.04 13.20
C LEU A 452 7.43 -21.34 14.04
N MET A 453 8.51 -22.05 14.36
CA MET A 453 9.59 -21.53 15.19
C MET A 453 10.87 -21.39 14.37
N HIS A 454 11.68 -20.43 14.76
CA HIS A 454 12.94 -20.11 14.12
C HIS A 454 14.10 -20.16 15.11
N VAL A 455 15.27 -20.52 14.59
CA VAL A 455 16.51 -20.57 15.36
C VAL A 455 17.57 -19.76 14.63
N MET A 456 18.21 -18.85 15.33
CA MET A 456 19.25 -17.98 14.77
C MET A 456 20.30 -17.64 15.82
N LYS A 457 21.32 -16.89 15.43
CA LYS A 457 22.40 -16.50 16.32
C LYS A 457 22.64 -14.99 16.27
N ILE A 458 22.66 -14.36 17.44
CA ILE A 458 22.96 -12.93 17.57
C ILE A 458 24.07 -12.79 18.62
N ARG A 459 25.21 -12.18 18.26
CA ARG A 459 26.37 -12.04 19.12
C ARG A 459 26.80 -13.35 19.80
N GLY A 460 26.84 -14.43 19.02
CA GLY A 460 27.22 -15.76 19.54
C GLY A 460 26.16 -16.47 20.38
N ARG A 461 25.09 -15.80 20.78
CA ARG A 461 23.98 -16.38 21.56
C ARG A 461 22.92 -16.96 20.63
N VAL A 462 22.44 -18.16 20.93
CA VAL A 462 21.27 -18.73 20.23
C VAL A 462 20.02 -17.97 20.63
N VAL A 463 19.29 -17.54 19.63
CA VAL A 463 18.01 -16.84 19.73
C VAL A 463 16.94 -17.72 19.08
N LEU A 464 15.88 -17.97 19.82
CA LEU A 464 14.71 -18.69 19.40
C LEU A 464 13.59 -17.69 19.14
N SER A 465 12.77 -17.94 18.15
CA SER A 465 11.67 -17.03 17.82
C SER A 465 10.42 -17.82 17.44
N ASP A 466 9.28 -17.33 17.88
CA ASP A 466 7.96 -17.68 17.36
C ASP A 466 7.40 -16.48 16.56
N SER A 467 6.14 -16.53 16.14
CA SER A 467 5.53 -15.41 15.41
C SER A 467 5.33 -14.14 16.24
N LYS A 468 5.46 -14.21 17.58
CA LYS A 468 5.12 -13.12 18.50
C LYS A 468 6.35 -12.49 19.16
N ARG A 469 7.33 -13.32 19.59
CA ARG A 469 8.44 -12.86 20.43
C ARG A 469 9.73 -13.60 20.13
N THR A 470 10.82 -13.07 20.68
CA THR A 470 12.14 -13.71 20.70
C THR A 470 12.50 -14.17 22.11
N TYR A 471 13.24 -15.26 22.16
CA TYR A 471 13.67 -15.94 23.38
C TYR A 471 15.15 -16.29 23.27
N THR A 472 15.76 -16.56 24.41
CA THR A 472 17.14 -17.08 24.48
C THR A 472 17.21 -18.17 25.54
N TYR A 473 18.28 -18.95 25.50
CA TYR A 473 18.51 -19.98 26.50
C TYR A 473 19.36 -19.45 27.65
N ASP A 474 18.87 -19.68 28.86
CA ASP A 474 19.60 -19.40 30.10
C ASP A 474 20.36 -20.67 30.51
N ASP A 475 21.66 -20.73 30.29
CA ASP A 475 22.50 -21.89 30.54
C ASP A 475 22.63 -22.21 32.05
N ILE A 476 22.52 -21.21 32.91
CA ILE A 476 22.63 -21.39 34.35
C ILE A 476 21.40 -22.11 34.90
N ASN A 477 20.22 -21.63 34.51
CA ASN A 477 18.96 -22.19 35.00
C ASN A 477 18.37 -23.27 34.03
N GLN A 478 19.08 -23.57 32.96
CA GLN A 478 18.68 -24.52 31.89
C GLN A 478 17.25 -24.36 31.39
N ARG A 479 16.85 -23.14 31.14
CA ARG A 479 15.50 -22.79 30.71
C ARG A 479 15.51 -21.75 29.61
N ILE A 480 14.45 -21.75 28.79
CA ILE A 480 14.18 -20.72 27.79
C ILE A 480 13.58 -19.52 28.50
N ILE A 481 14.07 -18.33 28.19
CA ILE A 481 13.60 -17.05 28.75
C ILE A 481 13.34 -16.04 27.61
N PRO A 482 12.40 -15.11 27.78
CA PRO A 482 12.20 -14.03 26.82
C PRO A 482 13.47 -13.19 26.65
N PHE A 483 13.81 -12.84 25.41
CA PHE A 483 14.95 -11.96 25.13
C PHE A 483 14.51 -10.49 25.24
N VAL A 484 14.47 -9.97 26.47
CA VAL A 484 13.87 -8.70 26.83
C VAL A 484 14.44 -7.52 26.02
N GLN A 485 15.79 -7.43 25.89
CA GLN A 485 16.43 -6.31 25.16
C GLN A 485 16.00 -6.28 23.69
N LEU A 486 15.86 -7.42 23.04
CA LEU A 486 15.45 -7.49 21.64
C LEU A 486 13.94 -7.24 21.50
N ASN A 487 13.14 -7.82 22.39
CA ASN A 487 11.69 -7.64 22.41
C ASN A 487 11.27 -6.19 22.74
N SER A 488 12.14 -5.38 23.35
CA SER A 488 11.84 -3.97 23.62
C SER A 488 11.76 -3.11 22.34
N ILE A 489 12.46 -3.52 21.28
CA ILE A 489 12.49 -2.80 19.99
C ILE A 489 11.69 -3.49 18.89
N LEU A 490 11.38 -4.79 19.05
CA LEU A 490 10.62 -5.58 18.09
C LEU A 490 9.17 -5.74 18.56
N LYS A 491 8.25 -5.62 17.61
CA LYS A 491 6.80 -5.81 17.87
C LYS A 491 6.36 -7.26 17.69
N ASN A 492 7.13 -8.05 16.94
CA ASN A 492 6.83 -9.44 16.57
C ASN A 492 8.08 -10.31 16.63
N GLY A 493 7.90 -11.62 16.47
CA GLY A 493 8.99 -12.55 16.27
C GLY A 493 9.73 -12.31 14.94
N ILE A 494 10.86 -12.95 14.76
CA ILE A 494 11.74 -12.82 13.60
C ILE A 494 12.03 -14.19 12.98
N ASN A 495 12.27 -14.22 11.68
CA ASN A 495 12.55 -15.44 10.93
C ASN A 495 14.05 -15.76 10.87
N MET A 496 14.88 -14.73 10.65
CA MET A 496 16.33 -14.84 10.54
C MET A 496 17.02 -13.63 11.16
N ALA A 497 18.28 -13.83 11.57
CA ALA A 497 19.21 -12.77 11.93
C ALA A 497 20.51 -12.99 11.13
N ILE A 498 20.87 -12.02 10.31
CA ILE A 498 22.01 -12.08 9.42
C ILE A 498 23.03 -11.00 9.85
N PRO A 499 24.25 -11.38 10.26
CA PRO A 499 25.26 -10.41 10.65
C PRO A 499 25.75 -9.59 9.47
N VAL A 500 25.85 -8.27 9.65
CA VAL A 500 26.61 -7.35 8.79
C VAL A 500 28.02 -7.20 9.35
N ASP A 501 28.10 -7.01 10.67
CA ASP A 501 29.33 -7.04 11.48
C ASP A 501 29.01 -7.58 12.88
N ASP A 502 29.95 -7.50 13.85
CA ASP A 502 29.79 -8.04 15.20
C ASP A 502 28.61 -7.40 15.98
N ASN A 503 28.21 -6.18 15.64
CA ASN A 503 27.19 -5.41 16.34
C ASN A 503 25.99 -5.03 15.46
N LEU A 504 26.06 -5.24 14.16
CA LEU A 504 25.03 -4.83 13.20
C LEU A 504 24.41 -6.06 12.54
N TYR A 505 23.10 -6.18 12.59
CA TYR A 505 22.35 -7.34 12.10
C TYR A 505 21.15 -6.93 11.28
N TRP A 506 20.92 -7.61 10.18
CA TRP A 506 19.62 -7.65 9.53
C TRP A 506 18.75 -8.71 10.20
N LEU A 507 17.56 -8.30 10.62
CA LEU A 507 16.49 -9.17 11.08
C LEU A 507 15.40 -9.22 10.02
N THR A 508 14.83 -10.39 9.79
CA THR A 508 13.74 -10.55 8.84
C THR A 508 12.46 -11.01 9.55
N ASP A 509 11.34 -10.46 9.18
CA ASP A 509 10.00 -10.91 9.58
C ASP A 509 9.04 -10.80 8.37
N TYR A 510 7.76 -11.19 8.52
CA TYR A 510 6.78 -11.13 7.45
C TYR A 510 6.51 -9.70 6.94
N ARG A 511 6.83 -8.67 7.70
CA ARG A 511 6.64 -7.26 7.32
C ARG A 511 7.79 -6.72 6.50
N GLY A 512 8.98 -7.32 6.61
CA GLY A 512 10.17 -6.88 5.89
C GLY A 512 11.48 -7.13 6.62
N TYR A 513 12.38 -6.17 6.52
CA TYR A 513 13.77 -6.26 6.91
C TYR A 513 14.12 -5.14 7.89
N THR A 514 14.57 -5.49 9.08
CA THR A 514 14.97 -4.53 10.12
C THR A 514 16.47 -4.58 10.36
N LEU A 515 17.16 -3.47 10.18
CA LEU A 515 18.56 -3.32 10.55
C LEU A 515 18.64 -2.85 12.00
N ILE A 516 19.32 -3.62 12.84
CA ILE A 516 19.53 -3.30 14.26
C ILE A 516 21.02 -3.21 14.56
N ARG A 517 21.37 -2.29 15.45
CA ARG A 517 22.71 -2.18 16.04
C ARG A 517 22.65 -2.47 17.53
N TYR A 518 23.63 -3.21 18.01
CA TYR A 518 23.90 -3.37 19.43
C TYR A 518 24.90 -2.31 19.87
N ASP A 519 24.53 -1.50 20.83
CA ASP A 519 25.35 -0.44 21.39
C ASP A 519 24.97 -0.21 22.86
N ASN A 520 25.98 -0.01 23.74
CA ASN A 520 25.77 0.26 25.16
C ASN A 520 24.81 -0.73 25.86
N ASP A 521 25.02 -2.02 25.62
CA ASP A 521 24.22 -3.13 26.17
C ASP A 521 22.75 -3.17 25.74
N ASN A 522 22.38 -2.41 24.71
CA ASN A 522 21.04 -2.39 24.17
C ASN A 522 21.01 -2.49 22.64
N PHE A 523 19.90 -2.96 22.13
CA PHE A 523 19.63 -2.93 20.70
C PHE A 523 18.88 -1.66 20.33
N ARG A 524 19.27 -1.04 19.20
CA ARG A 524 18.50 0.04 18.57
C ARG A 524 18.21 -0.31 17.13
N MET A 525 17.05 0.11 16.64
CA MET A 525 16.69 0.00 15.22
C MET A 525 17.39 1.12 14.45
N GLU A 526 18.12 0.77 13.40
CA GLU A 526 18.75 1.74 12.48
C GLU A 526 17.94 1.95 11.21
N ARG A 527 17.28 0.90 10.72
CA ARG A 527 16.51 0.97 9.47
C ARG A 527 15.43 -0.09 9.43
N PHE A 528 14.34 0.23 8.77
CA PHE A 528 13.31 -0.74 8.41
C PHE A 528 12.98 -0.62 6.91
N ILE A 529 12.96 -1.74 6.20
CA ILE A 529 12.58 -1.83 4.79
C ILE A 529 11.35 -2.75 4.71
N PRO A 530 10.18 -2.23 4.32
CA PRO A 530 8.99 -3.06 4.17
C PRO A 530 9.18 -4.14 3.10
N SER A 531 8.51 -5.28 3.25
CA SER A 531 8.55 -6.37 2.25
C SER A 531 8.12 -5.93 0.84
N SER A 532 7.21 -4.96 0.76
CA SER A 532 6.73 -4.38 -0.50
C SER A 532 7.65 -3.34 -1.13
N PHE A 533 8.75 -2.95 -0.47
CA PHE A 533 9.61 -1.85 -0.89
C PHE A 533 10.13 -2.01 -2.33
N PHE A 534 10.56 -3.22 -2.67
CA PHE A 534 11.12 -3.50 -4.01
C PHE A 534 10.06 -3.75 -5.09
N GLY A 535 8.76 -3.71 -4.76
CA GLY A 535 7.69 -4.04 -5.70
C GLY A 535 7.67 -5.51 -6.15
N LEU A 536 8.44 -6.37 -5.48
CA LEU A 536 8.49 -7.81 -5.67
C LEU A 536 8.13 -8.49 -4.37
N GLU A 537 7.45 -9.64 -4.47
CA GLU A 537 7.09 -10.44 -3.30
C GLU A 537 8.33 -11.06 -2.65
N CYS A 538 8.30 -11.28 -1.35
CA CYS A 538 9.27 -12.09 -0.63
C CYS A 538 8.59 -13.35 -0.05
N ASN A 539 9.37 -14.34 0.32
CA ASN A 539 8.85 -15.49 1.06
C ASN A 539 8.68 -15.09 2.52
N GLU A 540 7.44 -14.85 2.95
CA GLU A 540 7.11 -14.34 4.29
C GLU A 540 7.70 -15.18 5.45
N ASN A 541 7.84 -16.50 5.27
CA ASN A 541 8.35 -17.42 6.29
C ASN A 541 9.84 -17.73 6.14
N ASN A 542 10.47 -17.32 5.05
CA ASN A 542 11.86 -17.61 4.75
C ASN A 542 12.52 -16.49 3.91
N ASN A 543 12.20 -15.25 4.21
CA ASN A 543 12.83 -14.10 3.59
C ASN A 543 14.29 -14.02 4.04
N ASN A 544 15.20 -14.17 3.09
CA ASN A 544 16.63 -14.23 3.34
C ASN A 544 17.34 -12.95 2.90
N VAL A 545 18.46 -12.68 3.53
CA VAL A 545 19.35 -11.56 3.23
C VAL A 545 20.78 -12.10 3.17
N TYR A 546 21.55 -11.58 2.26
CA TYR A 546 22.98 -11.87 2.15
C TYR A 546 23.77 -10.57 2.16
N VAL A 547 24.86 -10.52 2.91
CA VAL A 547 25.71 -9.33 3.03
C VAL A 547 27.11 -9.66 2.56
N ASN A 548 27.65 -8.79 1.68
CA ASN A 548 29.03 -8.88 1.19
C ASN A 548 29.59 -7.49 0.93
N ASN A 549 30.75 -7.15 1.52
CA ASN A 549 31.45 -5.87 1.30
C ASN A 549 30.55 -4.63 1.44
N ASN A 550 29.77 -4.55 2.51
CA ASN A 550 28.78 -3.49 2.75
C ASN A 550 27.66 -3.38 1.69
N ILE A 551 27.48 -4.40 0.87
CA ILE A 551 26.32 -4.53 -0.01
C ILE A 551 25.40 -5.60 0.59
N THR A 552 24.15 -5.25 0.76
CA THR A 552 23.10 -6.15 1.22
C THR A 552 22.24 -6.57 0.03
N TYR A 553 22.02 -7.88 -0.10
CA TYR A 553 21.16 -8.50 -1.11
C TYR A 553 19.91 -9.09 -0.43
N PHE A 554 18.73 -8.73 -0.90
CA PHE A 554 17.45 -9.19 -0.41
C PHE A 554 16.85 -10.20 -1.37
N CYS A 555 16.57 -11.41 -0.91
CA CYS A 555 16.00 -12.49 -1.72
C CYS A 555 14.51 -12.25 -1.95
N LEU A 556 14.10 -12.11 -3.21
CA LEU A 556 12.74 -11.79 -3.62
C LEU A 556 12.22 -12.81 -4.65
N ASN A 557 10.94 -12.75 -4.96
CA ASN A 557 10.37 -13.53 -6.04
C ASN A 557 10.78 -12.93 -7.39
N ASN A 558 11.43 -13.74 -8.20
CA ASN A 558 11.93 -13.35 -9.52
C ASN A 558 12.87 -12.14 -9.52
N GLY A 559 13.63 -11.93 -8.45
CA GLY A 559 14.59 -10.83 -8.36
C GLY A 559 15.37 -10.79 -7.06
N ILE A 560 16.34 -9.90 -7.03
CA ILE A 560 17.17 -9.62 -5.86
C ILE A 560 17.19 -8.11 -5.63
N GLY A 561 16.73 -7.67 -4.47
CA GLY A 561 16.92 -6.31 -4.01
C GLY A 561 18.40 -6.13 -3.60
N ARG A 562 19.00 -4.98 -3.91
CA ARG A 562 20.38 -4.63 -3.53
C ARG A 562 20.39 -3.30 -2.80
N LEU A 563 21.06 -3.22 -1.68
CA LEU A 563 21.34 -2.00 -0.95
C LEU A 563 22.84 -1.83 -0.81
N ASP A 564 23.36 -0.73 -1.33
CA ASP A 564 24.76 -0.34 -1.15
C ASP A 564 24.89 0.56 0.09
N MET A 565 25.40 0.02 1.17
CA MET A 565 25.54 0.72 2.45
C MET A 565 26.75 1.70 2.47
N ASN A 566 27.61 1.66 1.44
CA ASN A 566 28.73 2.62 1.29
C ASN A 566 28.25 3.95 0.70
N LEU A 567 27.18 3.94 -0.09
CA LEU A 567 26.58 5.15 -0.62
C LEU A 567 25.99 5.92 0.56
N LYS A 568 26.54 7.08 0.84
CA LYS A 568 26.03 7.97 1.89
C LYS A 568 24.59 8.31 1.56
N LYS A 569 23.75 8.22 2.58
CA LYS A 569 22.39 8.75 2.54
C LYS A 569 22.48 10.20 2.09
N ASP A 570 21.96 10.47 0.89
CA ASP A 570 21.96 11.84 0.41
C ASP A 570 21.05 12.68 1.32
N THR A 571 21.58 13.75 1.87
CA THR A 571 20.84 14.68 2.77
C THR A 571 19.72 15.46 2.03
N LEU A 572 19.48 15.12 0.77
CA LEU A 572 18.47 15.73 -0.10
C LEU A 572 17.03 15.60 0.42
N LEU A 573 16.73 14.55 1.20
CA LEU A 573 15.40 14.37 1.83
C LEU A 573 14.98 15.56 2.73
N GLN A 574 15.92 16.32 3.26
CA GLN A 574 15.63 17.50 4.09
C GLN A 574 15.18 18.74 3.28
N ARG A 575 15.23 18.68 1.95
CA ARG A 575 14.85 19.81 1.07
C ARG A 575 13.36 19.84 0.73
N ASN A 576 12.64 18.76 0.98
CA ASN A 576 11.22 18.69 0.69
C ASN A 576 10.40 19.18 1.89
N SER A 577 9.30 19.87 1.61
CA SER A 577 8.37 20.34 2.62
C SER A 577 7.13 19.44 2.66
N LEU A 578 6.68 19.14 3.86
CA LEU A 578 5.38 18.51 4.06
C LEU A 578 4.28 19.54 3.82
N LEU A 579 3.35 19.22 2.95
CA LEU A 579 2.27 20.12 2.56
C LEU A 579 0.92 19.46 2.77
N ILE A 580 -0.07 20.25 3.18
CA ILE A 580 -1.47 19.85 3.09
C ILE A 580 -1.94 20.15 1.67
N ARG A 581 -2.20 19.11 0.87
CA ARG A 581 -2.69 19.25 -0.51
C ARG A 581 -4.18 19.46 -0.60
N LYS A 582 -4.91 18.88 0.33
CA LYS A 582 -6.36 18.97 0.40
C LYS A 582 -6.81 18.82 1.85
N ALA A 583 -7.67 19.69 2.29
CA ALA A 583 -8.38 19.55 3.54
C ALA A 583 -9.90 19.52 3.23
N THR A 584 -10.61 18.55 3.79
CA THR A 584 -12.05 18.40 3.56
C THR A 584 -12.77 18.20 4.86
N SER A 585 -13.96 18.79 4.98
CA SER A 585 -14.87 18.53 6.09
C SER A 585 -16.14 17.90 5.57
N LEU A 586 -16.54 16.76 6.16
CA LEU A 586 -17.80 16.10 5.87
C LEU A 586 -18.85 16.61 6.86
N SER A 587 -19.89 17.28 6.36
CA SER A 587 -20.99 17.76 7.21
C SER A 587 -21.90 16.60 7.65
N GLN A 588 -22.81 16.89 8.61
CA GLN A 588 -23.81 15.91 9.07
C GLN A 588 -24.78 15.49 7.96
N ASP A 589 -24.96 16.32 6.95
CA ASP A 589 -25.78 16.03 5.76
C ASP A 589 -25.00 15.30 4.66
N TYR A 590 -23.84 14.71 4.99
CA TYR A 590 -22.94 14.01 4.08
C TYR A 590 -22.45 14.87 2.90
N GLN A 591 -22.47 16.20 3.03
CA GLN A 591 -21.86 17.08 2.05
C GLN A 591 -20.39 17.30 2.35
N LEU A 592 -19.56 17.11 1.32
CA LEU A 592 -18.13 17.33 1.39
C LEU A 592 -17.78 18.79 1.11
N HIS A 593 -17.22 19.47 2.09
CA HIS A 593 -16.75 20.85 1.97
C HIS A 593 -15.24 20.89 1.86
N LEU A 594 -14.74 21.58 0.85
CA LEU A 594 -13.32 21.89 0.73
C LEU A 594 -12.94 22.99 1.72
N MET A 595 -11.83 22.78 2.43
CA MET A 595 -11.27 23.72 3.39
C MET A 595 -9.98 24.31 2.82
N PRO A 596 -9.58 25.53 3.24
CA PRO A 596 -8.26 26.05 2.91
C PRO A 596 -7.15 25.08 3.31
N VAL A 597 -6.10 24.99 2.48
CA VAL A 597 -4.96 24.08 2.74
C VAL A 597 -3.97 24.63 3.78
N SER A 598 -4.11 25.90 4.17
CA SER A 598 -3.39 26.51 5.28
C SER A 598 -4.37 27.25 6.19
N ALA A 599 -4.19 27.10 7.49
CA ALA A 599 -4.98 27.84 8.48
C ALA A 599 -4.12 28.15 9.70
N GLU A 600 -3.81 29.43 9.86
CA GLU A 600 -3.13 29.94 11.04
C GLU A 600 -4.11 30.08 12.22
N LYS A 601 -3.60 30.14 13.43
CA LYS A 601 -4.39 30.26 14.66
C LYS A 601 -5.38 31.44 14.62
N LYS A 602 -5.03 32.54 13.97
CA LYS A 602 -5.90 33.71 13.78
C LYS A 602 -7.06 33.51 12.80
N ASP A 603 -6.96 32.50 11.90
CA ASP A 603 -7.93 32.33 10.82
C ASP A 603 -9.22 31.69 11.26
N ASN A 604 -9.24 31.01 12.41
CA ASN A 604 -10.38 30.35 13.05
C ASN A 604 -11.33 29.63 12.06
N LYS A 605 -10.77 28.74 11.24
CA LYS A 605 -11.52 28.01 10.23
C LYS A 605 -12.54 27.06 10.89
N LYS A 606 -13.81 27.19 10.53
CA LYS A 606 -14.90 26.42 11.13
C LYS A 606 -15.16 25.14 10.37
N ILE A 607 -15.29 24.01 11.10
CA ILE A 607 -15.73 22.73 10.56
C ILE A 607 -17.04 22.31 11.22
N TRP A 608 -17.85 21.52 10.53
CA TRP A 608 -19.18 21.09 11.02
C TRP A 608 -19.27 19.57 11.24
N GLY A 609 -18.36 18.80 10.72
CA GLY A 609 -18.34 17.35 10.81
C GLY A 609 -16.95 16.78 10.97
N ASP A 610 -16.71 15.65 10.32
CA ASP A 610 -15.39 15.03 10.29
C ASP A 610 -14.45 15.81 9.40
N ILE A 611 -13.16 15.82 9.72
CA ILE A 611 -12.14 16.50 8.92
C ILE A 611 -11.11 15.50 8.41
N THR A 612 -10.79 15.58 7.13
CA THR A 612 -9.77 14.75 6.48
C THR A 612 -8.69 15.62 5.89
N PHE A 613 -7.45 15.29 6.22
CA PHE A 613 -6.26 15.91 5.64
C PHE A 613 -5.57 14.95 4.68
N HIS A 614 -5.29 15.42 3.48
CA HIS A 614 -4.44 14.75 2.51
C HIS A 614 -3.09 15.46 2.51
N LEU A 615 -2.08 14.79 2.99
CA LEU A 615 -0.73 15.31 3.05
C LEU A 615 0.04 14.89 1.80
N SER A 616 1.10 15.63 1.50
CA SER A 616 2.01 15.29 0.42
C SER A 616 3.42 15.68 0.85
N TYR A 617 4.30 14.69 0.80
CA TYR A 617 5.73 14.87 0.95
C TYR A 617 6.40 14.19 -0.23
N PRO A 618 6.93 14.93 -1.22
CA PRO A 618 7.53 14.34 -2.41
C PRO A 618 8.68 13.41 -2.04
N ASN A 619 8.52 12.12 -2.33
CA ASN A 619 9.49 11.08 -2.03
C ASN A 619 9.57 10.13 -3.23
N PHE A 620 10.41 10.47 -4.19
CA PHE A 620 10.60 9.66 -5.40
C PHE A 620 11.70 8.61 -5.27
N ASN A 621 12.44 8.63 -4.17
CA ASN A 621 13.45 7.60 -3.87
C ASN A 621 12.89 6.39 -3.14
N TYR A 622 11.56 6.35 -2.93
CA TYR A 622 10.82 5.28 -2.24
C TYR A 622 11.41 4.92 -0.86
N GLU A 623 12.07 5.87 -0.20
CA GLU A 623 12.44 5.64 1.19
C GLU A 623 11.19 5.47 2.04
N PRO A 624 11.14 4.47 2.91
CA PRO A 624 9.99 4.29 3.79
C PRO A 624 9.86 5.49 4.72
N LEU A 625 8.76 6.21 4.61
CA LEU A 625 8.43 7.34 5.46
C LEU A 625 7.30 6.97 6.42
N ARG A 626 7.27 7.64 7.57
CA ARG A 626 6.18 7.58 8.52
C ARG A 626 5.61 8.97 8.74
N PHE A 627 4.31 9.08 8.61
CA PHE A 627 3.56 10.27 8.94
C PHE A 627 3.09 10.17 10.38
N CYS A 628 3.48 11.15 11.19
CA CYS A 628 3.06 11.26 12.58
C CYS A 628 2.02 12.37 12.67
N TYR A 629 0.88 12.07 13.21
CA TYR A 629 -0.24 12.96 13.36
C TYR A 629 -0.46 13.27 14.82
N HIS A 630 -0.61 14.52 15.16
CA HIS A 630 -0.91 14.98 16.50
C HIS A 630 -2.05 16.00 16.44
N LEU A 631 -3.17 15.65 17.06
CA LEU A 631 -4.33 16.53 17.18
C LEU A 631 -4.57 16.85 18.65
N THR A 632 -4.46 18.12 19.00
CA THR A 632 -4.74 18.65 20.34
C THR A 632 -5.91 19.61 20.34
N GLY A 633 -6.68 19.66 21.41
CA GLY A 633 -7.78 20.60 21.59
C GLY A 633 -8.98 19.97 22.27
N SER A 634 -9.86 20.79 22.88
CA SER A 634 -11.10 20.36 23.54
C SER A 634 -10.93 19.15 24.46
N SER A 635 -9.85 19.10 25.27
CA SER A 635 -9.48 17.97 26.12
C SER A 635 -9.06 16.70 25.37
N LEU A 636 -8.80 16.77 24.08
CA LEU A 636 -8.28 15.69 23.24
C LEU A 636 -6.79 15.89 23.03
N ASP A 637 -6.03 14.82 23.21
CA ASP A 637 -4.62 14.71 22.85
C ASP A 637 -4.44 13.37 22.17
N LEU A 638 -4.41 13.37 20.85
CA LEU A 638 -4.40 12.17 20.02
C LEU A 638 -3.15 12.15 19.16
N MET A 639 -2.31 11.15 19.37
CA MET A 639 -1.15 10.86 18.55
C MET A 639 -1.34 9.57 17.78
N SER A 640 -0.97 9.56 16.50
CA SER A 640 -0.93 8.35 15.69
C SER A 640 0.19 8.39 14.66
N GLU A 641 0.67 7.23 14.26
CA GLU A 641 1.65 7.07 13.18
C GLU A 641 1.08 6.15 12.09
N SER A 642 1.29 6.52 10.84
CA SER A 642 0.84 5.77 9.66
C SER A 642 1.86 5.88 8.53
N ALA A 643 1.86 4.91 7.62
CA ALA A 643 2.52 5.04 6.33
C ALA A 643 1.65 5.79 5.29
N ASP A 644 0.34 5.88 5.56
CA ASP A 644 -0.62 6.56 4.70
C ASP A 644 -0.56 8.08 4.92
N PRO A 645 -0.41 8.91 3.88
CA PRO A 645 -0.44 10.36 3.97
C PRO A 645 -1.85 10.96 4.17
N VAL A 646 -2.86 10.13 4.37
CA VAL A 646 -4.24 10.57 4.60
C VAL A 646 -4.67 10.26 6.02
N VAL A 647 -5.22 11.26 6.70
CA VAL A 647 -5.76 11.11 8.06
C VAL A 647 -7.13 11.73 8.18
N THR A 648 -8.04 11.00 8.80
CA THR A 648 -9.42 11.46 9.08
C THR A 648 -9.65 11.50 10.59
N PHE A 649 -10.15 12.63 11.07
CA PHE A 649 -10.57 12.80 12.45
C PHE A 649 -12.09 12.91 12.49
N GLY A 650 -12.72 11.88 13.02
CA GLY A 650 -14.17 11.81 13.21
C GLY A 650 -14.61 12.05 14.65
N SER A 651 -15.90 12.31 14.84
CA SER A 651 -16.52 12.44 16.16
C SER A 651 -15.87 13.43 17.10
N LEU A 652 -15.25 14.50 16.56
CA LEU A 652 -14.61 15.53 17.35
C LEU A 652 -15.62 16.31 18.22
N GLY A 653 -15.23 16.67 19.44
CA GLY A 653 -16.00 17.55 20.31
C GLY A 653 -16.06 19.01 19.78
N TYR A 654 -16.78 19.88 20.47
CA TYR A 654 -16.83 21.31 20.10
C TYR A 654 -15.66 22.06 20.73
N GLY A 655 -14.99 22.91 19.98
CA GLY A 655 -13.88 23.72 20.45
C GLY A 655 -12.80 23.96 19.41
N ASP A 656 -11.70 24.53 19.88
CA ASP A 656 -10.54 24.82 19.05
C ASP A 656 -9.61 23.61 19.00
N TYR A 657 -9.04 23.37 17.85
CA TYR A 657 -8.13 22.26 17.56
C TYR A 657 -6.87 22.77 16.89
N HIS A 658 -5.77 22.15 17.24
CA HIS A 658 -4.48 22.29 16.61
C HIS A 658 -4.02 20.95 16.09
N PHE A 659 -3.90 20.83 14.78
CA PHE A 659 -3.40 19.65 14.10
C PHE A 659 -1.96 19.90 13.68
N THR A 660 -1.06 19.01 14.07
CA THR A 660 0.33 18.98 13.62
C THR A 660 0.59 17.65 12.91
N ALA A 661 1.09 17.72 11.70
CA ALA A 661 1.59 16.54 11.01
C ALA A 661 3.09 16.67 10.80
N SER A 662 3.83 15.60 11.01
CA SER A 662 5.25 15.53 10.70
C SER A 662 5.55 14.25 9.93
N VAL A 663 6.55 14.32 9.07
CA VAL A 663 7.07 13.15 8.36
C VAL A 663 8.42 12.78 8.93
N LYS A 664 8.60 11.49 9.23
CA LYS A 664 9.84 10.94 9.75
C LYS A 664 10.41 9.92 8.77
N ASN A 665 11.74 9.87 8.71
CA ASN A 665 12.43 8.76 8.06
C ASN A 665 12.42 7.53 8.99
N VAL A 666 12.96 6.41 8.50
CA VAL A 666 13.09 5.16 9.28
C VAL A 666 13.95 5.29 10.54
N ASP A 667 14.85 6.26 10.58
CA ASP A 667 15.72 6.53 11.73
C ASP A 667 14.97 7.34 12.83
N GLY A 668 13.70 7.68 12.59
CA GLY A 668 12.88 8.49 13.49
C GLY A 668 13.16 10.00 13.42
N GLN A 669 14.07 10.46 12.53
CA GLN A 669 14.35 11.87 12.34
C GLN A 669 13.17 12.55 11.65
N VAL A 670 12.73 13.68 12.21
CA VAL A 670 11.71 14.52 11.58
C VAL A 670 12.31 15.26 10.38
N LEU A 671 11.77 15.02 9.21
CA LEU A 671 12.19 15.63 7.95
C LEU A 671 11.48 16.98 7.70
N SER A 672 10.19 17.04 8.00
CA SER A 672 9.37 18.25 7.85
C SER A 672 8.11 18.14 8.68
N SER A 673 7.50 19.28 8.99
CA SER A 673 6.23 19.36 9.71
C SER A 673 5.33 20.44 9.14
N VAL A 674 4.03 20.32 9.35
CA VAL A 674 3.01 21.28 8.98
C VAL A 674 1.98 21.38 10.09
N GLU A 675 1.46 22.58 10.30
CA GLU A 675 0.44 22.86 11.31
C GLU A 675 -0.85 23.38 10.67
N TYR A 676 -1.97 23.09 11.31
CA TYR A 676 -3.28 23.54 10.85
C TYR A 676 -4.19 23.79 12.06
N TYR A 677 -4.82 24.95 12.10
CA TYR A 677 -5.74 25.33 13.16
C TYR A 677 -7.18 25.38 12.66
N PHE A 678 -8.10 24.79 13.42
CA PHE A 678 -9.52 24.83 13.09
C PHE A 678 -10.39 24.83 14.35
N ASN A 679 -11.62 25.27 14.19
CA ASN A 679 -12.62 25.29 15.24
C ASN A 679 -13.85 24.47 14.83
N LYS A 680 -14.37 23.64 15.75
CA LYS A 680 -15.68 23.02 15.61
C LYS A 680 -16.67 23.79 16.47
N PRO A 681 -17.51 24.67 15.86
CA PRO A 681 -18.41 25.52 16.64
C PRO A 681 -19.48 24.70 17.31
N ARG A 682 -19.93 25.16 18.46
CA ARG A 682 -21.13 24.58 19.09
C ARG A 682 -22.35 24.91 18.24
N PRO A 683 -23.27 23.96 18.03
CA PRO A 683 -24.52 24.25 17.35
C PRO A 683 -25.32 25.28 18.13
N PHE A 684 -26.17 26.02 17.42
CA PHE A 684 -26.94 27.12 17.99
C PHE A 684 -27.71 26.74 19.28
N TYR A 685 -28.26 25.53 19.31
CA TYR A 685 -29.02 25.02 20.46
C TYR A 685 -28.17 24.73 21.72
N LEU A 686 -26.82 24.68 21.59
CA LEU A 686 -25.88 24.56 22.71
C LEU A 686 -25.13 25.89 22.96
N SER A 687 -25.49 26.95 22.25
CA SER A 687 -24.91 28.26 22.46
C SER A 687 -25.41 28.90 23.77
N ILE A 688 -24.65 29.85 24.29
CA ILE A 688 -25.04 30.60 25.48
C ILE A 688 -26.35 31.35 25.27
N TYR A 689 -26.64 31.79 24.05
CA TYR A 689 -27.88 32.43 23.66
C TYR A 689 -29.07 31.48 23.72
N ALA A 690 -28.90 30.25 23.26
CA ALA A 690 -29.93 29.22 23.35
C ALA A 690 -30.20 28.85 24.80
N TRP A 691 -29.18 28.74 25.65
CA TRP A 691 -29.36 28.54 27.09
C TRP A 691 -30.13 29.66 27.74
N ILE A 692 -29.87 30.92 27.40
CA ILE A 692 -30.66 32.08 27.85
C ILE A 692 -32.14 31.92 27.42
N ILE A 693 -32.36 31.54 26.16
CA ILE A 693 -33.72 31.29 25.66
C ILE A 693 -34.40 30.16 26.41
N TYR A 694 -33.68 29.05 26.66
CA TYR A 694 -34.22 27.92 27.40
C TYR A 694 -34.57 28.29 28.84
N VAL A 695 -33.70 29.08 29.51
CA VAL A 695 -33.99 29.59 30.87
C VAL A 695 -35.20 30.54 30.83
N LEU A 696 -35.29 31.42 29.84
CA LEU A 696 -36.48 32.30 29.68
C LEU A 696 -37.72 31.49 29.43
N LEU A 697 -37.72 30.49 28.53
CA LEU A 697 -38.84 29.61 28.29
C LEU A 697 -39.21 28.82 29.52
N ALA A 698 -38.23 28.26 30.23
CA ALA A 698 -38.49 27.57 31.50
C ALA A 698 -39.08 28.51 32.54
N SER A 699 -38.61 29.74 32.66
CA SER A 699 -39.18 30.75 33.54
C SER A 699 -40.62 31.11 33.19
N VAL A 700 -40.92 31.23 31.91
CA VAL A 700 -42.29 31.45 31.40
C VAL A 700 -43.18 30.25 31.72
N ILE A 701 -42.70 29.04 31.51
CA ILE A 701 -43.43 27.82 31.85
C ILE A 701 -43.71 27.75 33.35
N VAL A 702 -42.70 28.03 34.18
CA VAL A 702 -42.82 28.07 35.62
C VAL A 702 -43.81 29.17 36.04
N TYR A 703 -43.74 30.35 35.38
CA TYR A 703 -44.71 31.44 35.64
C TYR A 703 -46.13 31.03 35.29
N PHE A 704 -46.34 30.44 34.12
CA PHE A 704 -47.71 29.99 33.75
C PHE A 704 -48.17 28.79 34.60
N TYR A 705 -47.26 27.88 34.95
CA TYR A 705 -47.56 26.79 35.86
C TYR A 705 -47.93 27.30 37.26
N SER A 706 -47.17 28.25 37.79
CA SER A 706 -47.46 28.86 39.12
C SER A 706 -48.77 29.61 39.09
N ARG A 707 -49.07 30.39 38.02
CA ARG A 707 -50.41 31.03 37.84
C ARG A 707 -51.54 30.01 37.68
N TRP A 708 -51.29 28.97 36.91
CA TRP A 708 -52.26 27.89 36.76
C TRP A 708 -52.48 27.15 38.10
N HIS A 709 -51.41 26.87 38.81
CA HIS A 709 -51.45 26.24 40.12
C HIS A 709 -52.15 27.14 41.16
N ALA A 710 -51.81 28.43 41.14
CA ALA A 710 -52.47 29.42 41.98
C ALA A 710 -54.01 29.54 41.66
N ALA A 711 -54.30 29.58 40.32
CA ALA A 711 -55.70 29.59 39.87
C ALA A 711 -56.45 28.29 40.25
N LYS A 712 -55.70 27.13 40.16
CA LYS A 712 -56.24 25.82 40.57
C LYS A 712 -56.47 25.74 42.08
N MET A 713 -55.59 26.32 42.88
CA MET A 713 -55.71 26.43 44.33
C MET A 713 -56.92 27.33 44.72
N LEU A 714 -57.06 28.49 44.04
CA LEU A 714 -58.18 29.40 44.24
C LEU A 714 -59.49 28.70 43.82
N ARG A 715 -59.49 27.95 42.70
CA ARG A 715 -60.67 27.16 42.28
C ARG A 715 -60.91 25.97 43.20
N LYS A 716 -59.89 25.41 43.83
CA LYS A 716 -60.02 24.37 44.85
C LYS A 716 -60.63 24.92 46.10
N ARG A 717 -60.21 26.11 46.56
CA ARG A 717 -60.77 26.82 47.76
C ARG A 717 -62.20 27.20 47.51
N ASN A 718 -62.56 27.67 46.32
CA ASN A 718 -63.96 27.95 45.99
C ASN A 718 -64.82 26.70 45.82
N ARG A 719 -64.24 25.57 45.38
CA ARG A 719 -64.90 24.26 45.23
C ARG A 719 -65.04 23.52 46.57
N GLU A 720 -64.19 23.77 47.52
CA GLU A 720 -64.32 23.19 48.87
C GLU A 720 -65.50 23.79 49.61
N PHE A 721 -65.90 25.06 49.34
CA PHE A 721 -67.07 25.72 49.85
C PHE A 721 -68.37 25.20 49.19
N GLU A 722 -68.34 24.78 47.91
CA GLU A 722 -69.48 24.12 47.18
C GLU A 722 -69.54 22.61 47.49
N LYS A 723 -68.42 21.96 47.82
CA LYS A 723 -68.38 20.49 48.03
C LYS A 723 -68.92 20.01 49.29
N GLU A 724 -69.07 20.86 50.30
CA GLU A 724 -69.89 20.50 51.52
C GLU A 724 -71.38 20.33 51.21
N LYS A 725 -71.82 20.91 50.14
CA LYS A 725 -73.26 20.82 49.73
C LYS A 725 -73.53 19.65 48.73
N MET A 726 -72.52 19.06 48.10
CA MET A 726 -72.70 17.99 47.11
C MET A 726 -72.09 16.63 47.46
N LYS A 727 -71.75 16.44 48.75
CA LYS A 727 -71.10 15.18 49.17
C LYS A 727 -72.05 14.00 49.35
N GLN A 728 -73.30 14.17 49.08
CA GLN A 728 -74.31 13.09 49.24
C GLN A 728 -74.71 12.40 47.91
N ASP A 729 -74.52 13.02 46.76
CA ASP A 729 -75.09 12.44 45.50
C ASP A 729 -74.05 11.79 44.58
N PHE A 730 -72.70 11.87 44.85
CA PHE A 730 -71.71 11.48 43.92
C PHE A 730 -70.89 10.22 44.27
N LYS A 731 -71.22 9.45 45.22
CA LYS A 731 -70.54 8.21 45.55
C LYS A 731 -70.85 7.01 44.63
N MET A 732 -71.73 7.13 43.70
CA MET A 732 -72.08 6.01 42.83
C MET A 732 -71.54 6.06 41.40
N LEU A 733 -70.97 7.20 40.92
CA LEU A 733 -70.48 7.30 39.54
C LEU A 733 -68.97 7.18 39.37
N GLU A 734 -68.17 7.13 40.41
CA GLU A 734 -66.73 7.18 40.40
C GLU A 734 -66.09 5.81 40.20
N GLN A 735 -66.76 4.72 40.38
CA GLN A 735 -66.23 3.39 40.24
C GLN A 735 -66.14 2.83 38.79
N GLU A 736 -66.94 3.36 37.86
CA GLU A 736 -66.95 2.85 36.49
C GLU A 736 -65.95 3.48 35.57
N HIS A 737 -65.45 4.71 35.88
CA HIS A 737 -64.52 5.38 34.97
C HIS A 737 -63.04 4.98 35.14
N ILE A 738 -62.62 4.52 36.32
CA ILE A 738 -61.24 4.12 36.60
C ILE A 738 -60.93 2.76 35.97
N ILE A 739 -61.90 1.92 35.79
CA ILE A 739 -61.72 0.58 35.19
C ILE A 739 -61.54 0.66 33.70
N ALA A 740 -62.03 1.67 32.99
CA ALA A 740 -61.89 1.82 31.55
C ALA A 740 -60.49 2.30 31.12
N GLN A 741 -59.93 3.28 31.86
CA GLN A 741 -58.55 3.81 31.51
C GLN A 741 -57.40 2.84 31.81
N GLN A 742 -57.58 2.03 32.84
CA GLN A 742 -56.51 1.02 33.12
C GLN A 742 -56.51 -0.13 32.09
N ARG A 743 -57.61 -0.37 31.40
CA ARG A 743 -57.72 -1.40 30.39
C ARG A 743 -57.04 -1.02 29.08
N GLU A 744 -57.04 0.25 28.71
CA GLU A 744 -56.46 0.76 27.48
C GLU A 744 -54.90 0.78 27.53
N GLN A 745 -54.34 1.20 28.65
CA GLN A 745 -52.89 1.19 28.88
C GLN A 745 -52.31 -0.23 29.00
N LEU A 746 -53.09 -1.18 29.53
CA LEU A 746 -52.67 -2.57 29.59
C LEU A 746 -52.63 -3.22 28.21
N LEU A 747 -53.51 -2.81 27.30
CA LEU A 747 -53.62 -3.36 25.95
C LEU A 747 -52.47 -2.90 25.06
N GLU A 748 -52.02 -1.63 25.17
CA GLU A 748 -50.87 -1.11 24.44
C GLU A 748 -49.55 -1.72 24.91
N ALA A 749 -49.38 -1.94 26.21
CA ALA A 749 -48.22 -2.60 26.76
C ALA A 749 -48.12 -4.09 26.33
N GLU A 750 -49.27 -4.77 26.26
CA GLU A 750 -49.37 -6.16 25.83
C GLU A 750 -49.04 -6.32 24.34
N LEU A 751 -49.41 -5.36 23.50
CA LEU A 751 -49.03 -5.32 22.08
C LEU A 751 -47.55 -5.10 21.85
N GLN A 752 -46.88 -4.25 22.64
CA GLN A 752 -45.45 -4.04 22.56
C GLN A 752 -44.66 -5.27 23.01
N VAL A 753 -45.10 -5.96 24.03
CA VAL A 753 -44.46 -7.18 24.53
C VAL A 753 -44.58 -8.30 23.51
N LYS A 754 -45.75 -8.47 22.90
CA LYS A 754 -45.98 -9.49 21.88
C LYS A 754 -45.23 -9.25 20.57
N SER A 755 -44.98 -7.99 20.20
CA SER A 755 -44.14 -7.66 19.06
C SER A 755 -42.68 -8.02 19.27
N LYS A 756 -42.14 -7.80 20.49
CA LYS A 756 -40.79 -8.24 20.90
C LYS A 756 -40.68 -9.76 21.00
N GLU A 757 -41.69 -10.43 21.48
CA GLU A 757 -41.75 -11.89 21.56
C GLU A 757 -41.71 -12.57 20.19
N LEU A 758 -42.37 -12.01 19.17
CA LEU A 758 -42.35 -12.52 17.81
C LEU A 758 -40.97 -12.34 17.15
N ALA A 759 -40.29 -11.22 17.39
CA ALA A 759 -38.96 -10.99 16.89
C ALA A 759 -37.92 -11.94 17.55
N SER A 760 -38.11 -12.23 18.84
CA SER A 760 -37.28 -13.18 19.59
C SER A 760 -37.52 -14.62 19.13
N LEU A 761 -38.76 -15.06 18.93
CA LEU A 761 -39.10 -16.38 18.44
C LEU A 761 -38.55 -16.65 17.02
N ALA A 762 -38.52 -15.61 16.19
CA ALA A 762 -37.94 -15.68 14.86
C ALA A 762 -36.41 -15.84 14.92
N LEU A 763 -35.74 -15.15 15.86
CA LEU A 763 -34.26 -15.28 16.06
C LEU A 763 -33.90 -16.65 16.66
N ASP A 764 -34.64 -17.14 17.61
CA ASP A 764 -34.41 -18.43 18.27
C ASP A 764 -34.54 -19.62 17.29
N ALA A 765 -35.49 -19.56 16.36
CA ALA A 765 -35.67 -20.56 15.31
C ALA A 765 -34.43 -20.63 14.36
N VAL A 766 -33.79 -19.48 14.08
CA VAL A 766 -32.57 -19.44 13.28
C VAL A 766 -31.38 -20.02 14.02
N VAL A 767 -31.24 -19.71 15.29
CA VAL A 767 -30.18 -20.22 16.16
C VAL A 767 -30.28 -21.74 16.33
N GLN A 768 -31.51 -22.24 16.58
CA GLN A 768 -31.74 -23.68 16.69
C GLN A 768 -31.45 -24.42 15.38
N ARG A 769 -31.81 -23.84 14.23
CA ARG A 769 -31.54 -24.45 12.93
C ARG A 769 -30.04 -24.51 12.62
N LYS A 770 -29.28 -23.46 12.94
CA LYS A 770 -27.82 -23.48 12.83
C LYS A 770 -27.17 -24.53 13.71
N ALA A 771 -27.67 -24.71 14.91
CA ALA A 771 -27.16 -25.73 15.82
C ALA A 771 -27.41 -27.16 15.30
N VAL A 772 -28.53 -27.40 14.65
CA VAL A 772 -28.86 -28.69 14.02
C VAL A 772 -28.01 -28.95 12.77
N GLU A 773 -27.74 -27.92 11.94
CA GLU A 773 -26.87 -28.04 10.77
C GLU A 773 -25.42 -28.31 11.16
N SER A 774 -24.88 -27.60 12.17
CA SER A 774 -23.52 -27.85 12.66
C SER A 774 -23.38 -29.22 13.34
N LEU A 775 -24.43 -29.73 13.99
CA LEU A 775 -24.46 -31.09 14.51
C LEU A 775 -24.43 -32.14 13.38
N LYS A 776 -25.14 -31.88 12.26
CA LYS A 776 -25.11 -32.75 11.09
C LYS A 776 -23.72 -32.82 10.44
N GLU A 777 -23.03 -31.67 10.34
CA GLU A 777 -21.67 -31.62 9.81
C GLU A 777 -20.68 -32.39 10.71
N VAL A 778 -20.74 -32.18 12.02
CA VAL A 778 -19.87 -32.88 12.97
C VAL A 778 -20.13 -34.40 12.99
N MET A 779 -21.38 -34.81 12.85
CA MET A 779 -21.77 -36.23 12.79
C MET A 779 -21.31 -36.88 11.48
N SER A 780 -21.38 -36.19 10.35
CA SER A 780 -20.86 -36.67 9.06
C SER A 780 -19.32 -36.81 9.08
N GLU A 781 -18.63 -35.91 9.78
CA GLU A 781 -17.17 -35.98 9.95
C GLU A 781 -16.75 -37.13 10.88
N GLN A 782 -17.56 -37.48 11.86
CA GLN A 782 -17.33 -38.65 12.74
C GLN A 782 -17.62 -39.97 12.06
N GLU A 783 -18.57 -40.03 11.13
CA GLU A 783 -18.81 -41.21 10.27
C GLU A 783 -17.61 -41.52 9.40
N HIS A 784 -16.99 -40.51 8.78
CA HIS A 784 -15.78 -40.67 7.98
C HIS A 784 -14.55 -41.14 8.78
N LYS A 785 -14.56 -40.93 10.11
CA LYS A 785 -13.52 -41.41 11.03
C LYS A 785 -13.81 -42.79 11.64
N GLY A 786 -14.93 -43.40 11.30
CA GLY A 786 -15.30 -44.74 11.75
C GLY A 786 -15.67 -44.85 13.25
N ILE A 787 -16.08 -43.77 13.88
CA ILE A 787 -16.37 -43.67 15.31
C ILE A 787 -17.84 -43.96 15.62
N ILE A 788 -18.72 -43.68 14.67
CA ILE A 788 -20.19 -43.85 14.81
C ILE A 788 -20.71 -44.55 13.54
N ASN A 789 -21.69 -45.47 13.68
CA ASN A 789 -22.25 -46.15 12.52
C ASN A 789 -23.49 -45.42 11.96
N GLN A 790 -23.81 -45.67 10.68
CA GLN A 790 -24.91 -45.01 9.95
C GLN A 790 -26.29 -45.21 10.65
N HIS A 791 -26.49 -46.32 11.35
CA HIS A 791 -27.77 -46.61 12.01
C HIS A 791 -28.03 -45.73 13.23
N ASP A 792 -26.99 -45.38 13.97
CA ASP A 792 -27.09 -44.52 15.15
C ASP A 792 -27.32 -43.05 14.71
N ILE A 793 -26.69 -42.62 13.62
CA ILE A 793 -26.89 -41.33 12.99
C ILE A 793 -28.35 -41.14 12.53
N ASP A 794 -28.89 -42.14 11.84
CA ASP A 794 -30.28 -42.09 11.36
C ASP A 794 -31.29 -42.09 12.52
N THR A 795 -30.98 -42.72 13.63
CA THR A 795 -31.85 -42.76 14.82
C THR A 795 -31.83 -41.38 15.52
N ILE A 796 -30.69 -40.78 15.69
CA ILE A 796 -30.54 -39.44 16.31
C ILE A 796 -31.15 -38.35 15.42
N LEU A 797 -30.93 -38.44 14.12
CA LEU A 797 -31.52 -37.48 13.17
C LEU A 797 -33.07 -37.59 13.10
N LYS A 798 -33.62 -38.81 13.26
CA LYS A 798 -35.07 -39.02 13.39
C LYS A 798 -35.64 -38.38 14.65
N GLN A 799 -34.96 -38.49 15.78
CA GLN A 799 -35.40 -37.85 17.05
C GLN A 799 -35.32 -36.33 17.00
N ILE A 800 -34.28 -35.77 16.34
CA ILE A 800 -34.11 -34.33 16.20
C ILE A 800 -35.13 -33.77 15.23
N ASN A 801 -35.41 -34.43 14.11
CA ASN A 801 -36.38 -33.98 13.11
C ASN A 801 -37.82 -34.17 13.58
N GLY A 802 -38.10 -35.06 14.52
CA GLY A 802 -39.45 -35.28 15.10
C GLY A 802 -39.95 -34.16 16.01
N ASN A 803 -39.02 -33.29 16.47
CA ASN A 803 -39.32 -32.17 17.35
C ASN A 803 -39.40 -30.80 16.63
N LEU A 804 -39.23 -30.77 15.33
CA LEU A 804 -39.28 -29.54 14.50
C LEU A 804 -40.43 -29.61 13.50
N ASN A 805 -41.65 -29.36 13.97
CA ASN A 805 -42.79 -29.29 13.07
C ASN A 805 -42.87 -27.89 12.42
N GLU A 806 -42.33 -27.76 11.21
CA GLU A 806 -42.23 -26.52 10.45
C GLU A 806 -43.62 -25.93 10.12
N GLU A 807 -44.65 -26.76 9.94
CA GLU A 807 -45.99 -26.29 9.67
C GLU A 807 -46.64 -25.65 10.92
N GLU A 808 -46.42 -26.22 12.09
CA GLU A 808 -46.97 -25.70 13.35
C GLU A 808 -46.37 -24.38 13.75
N PHE A 809 -45.06 -24.17 13.46
CA PHE A 809 -44.40 -22.90 13.65
C PHE A 809 -44.98 -21.81 12.76
N TRP A 810 -45.20 -22.11 11.51
CA TRP A 810 -45.71 -21.12 10.56
C TRP A 810 -47.18 -20.78 10.84
N ASP A 811 -47.98 -21.69 11.36
CA ASP A 811 -49.35 -21.41 11.76
C ASP A 811 -49.46 -20.49 12.98
N ILE A 812 -48.60 -20.72 13.97
CA ILE A 812 -48.47 -19.84 15.13
C ILE A 812 -47.95 -18.45 14.72
N TYR A 813 -46.94 -18.41 13.86
CA TYR A 813 -46.42 -17.18 13.31
C TYR A 813 -47.45 -16.38 12.50
N HIS A 814 -48.23 -17.04 11.65
CA HIS A 814 -49.29 -16.44 10.88
C HIS A 814 -50.34 -15.77 11.76
N LYS A 815 -50.82 -16.49 12.76
CA LYS A 815 -51.84 -15.96 13.69
C LYS A 815 -51.33 -14.75 14.46
N ASN A 816 -50.17 -14.84 15.01
CA ASN A 816 -49.58 -13.75 15.82
C ASN A 816 -49.18 -12.53 14.96
N PHE A 817 -48.66 -12.76 13.77
CA PHE A 817 -48.30 -11.70 12.85
C PHE A 817 -49.52 -10.91 12.35
N ASP A 818 -50.60 -11.60 11.99
CA ASP A 818 -51.85 -10.96 11.56
C ASP A 818 -52.52 -10.17 12.69
N MET A 819 -52.39 -10.65 13.92
CA MET A 819 -52.96 -9.95 15.10
C MET A 819 -52.19 -8.64 15.37
N ILE A 820 -50.87 -8.61 15.16
CA ILE A 820 -50.07 -7.42 15.41
C ILE A 820 -50.06 -6.48 14.20
N HIS A 821 -50.08 -6.98 13.02
CA HIS A 821 -49.97 -6.21 11.78
C HIS A 821 -51.31 -6.05 11.04
N LYS A 822 -52.41 -5.88 11.78
CA LYS A 822 -53.77 -5.54 11.27
C LYS A 822 -54.25 -6.50 10.17
N ASN A 823 -54.13 -7.81 10.40
CA ASN A 823 -54.53 -8.87 9.46
C ASN A 823 -53.77 -8.80 8.11
N PHE A 824 -52.51 -8.54 8.13
CA PHE A 824 -51.65 -8.36 6.96
C PHE A 824 -51.76 -9.50 5.95
N PHE A 825 -51.63 -10.74 6.38
CA PHE A 825 -51.73 -11.89 5.48
C PHE A 825 -53.12 -12.02 4.85
N ARG A 826 -54.13 -11.76 5.64
CA ARG A 826 -55.53 -11.80 5.18
C ARG A 826 -55.79 -10.70 4.16
N ASN A 827 -55.34 -9.48 4.40
CA ASN A 827 -55.50 -8.35 3.49
C ASN A 827 -54.71 -8.54 2.21
N LEU A 828 -53.44 -8.98 2.33
CA LEU A 828 -52.57 -9.18 1.19
C LEU A 828 -53.07 -10.31 0.27
N ARG A 829 -53.61 -11.39 0.85
CA ARG A 829 -54.19 -12.50 0.07
C ARG A 829 -55.50 -12.11 -0.59
N LYS A 830 -56.29 -11.25 0.05
CA LYS A 830 -57.56 -10.74 -0.51
C LYS A 830 -57.33 -9.84 -1.70
N GLN A 831 -56.30 -8.99 -1.64
CA GLN A 831 -55.99 -8.02 -2.70
C GLN A 831 -55.17 -8.64 -3.84
N TYR A 832 -54.35 -9.66 -3.53
CA TYR A 832 -53.49 -10.34 -4.49
C TYR A 832 -53.65 -11.87 -4.41
N PRO A 833 -54.72 -12.43 -4.96
CA PRO A 833 -55.01 -13.88 -4.87
C PRO A 833 -54.00 -14.80 -5.54
N SER A 834 -53.12 -14.25 -6.39
CA SER A 834 -52.08 -15.00 -7.09
C SER A 834 -50.86 -15.36 -6.21
N LEU A 835 -50.83 -14.84 -4.96
CA LEU A 835 -49.73 -15.15 -4.03
C LEU A 835 -49.94 -16.52 -3.39
N THR A 836 -48.89 -17.32 -3.45
CA THR A 836 -48.85 -18.63 -2.76
C THR A 836 -48.55 -18.47 -1.26
N ALA A 837 -48.78 -19.49 -0.46
CA ALA A 837 -48.43 -19.48 0.96
C ALA A 837 -46.96 -19.14 1.18
N SER A 838 -46.07 -19.63 0.34
CA SER A 838 -44.66 -19.31 0.36
C SER A 838 -44.36 -17.86 0.01
N ASP A 839 -45.06 -17.28 -0.97
CA ASP A 839 -44.96 -15.88 -1.32
C ASP A 839 -45.41 -14.97 -0.17
N LEU A 840 -46.47 -15.32 0.51
CA LEU A 840 -47.00 -14.58 1.69
C LEU A 840 -46.00 -14.60 2.86
N ARG A 841 -45.41 -15.74 3.17
CA ARG A 841 -44.34 -15.88 4.16
C ARG A 841 -43.18 -14.96 3.84
N PHE A 842 -42.78 -14.96 2.59
CA PHE A 842 -41.71 -14.11 2.10
C PHE A 842 -42.04 -12.61 2.21
N CYS A 843 -43.29 -12.22 1.91
CA CYS A 843 -43.73 -10.84 2.09
C CYS A 843 -43.70 -10.40 3.57
N ALA A 844 -44.01 -11.30 4.51
CA ALA A 844 -43.93 -10.99 5.92
C ALA A 844 -42.48 -10.75 6.40
N LEU A 845 -41.57 -11.56 5.91
CA LEU A 845 -40.15 -11.37 6.22
C LEU A 845 -39.59 -10.04 5.64
N LEU A 846 -40.08 -9.65 4.46
CA LEU A 846 -39.76 -8.34 3.87
C LEU A 846 -40.38 -7.18 4.67
N ARG A 847 -41.61 -7.32 5.16
CA ARG A 847 -42.27 -6.32 6.01
C ARG A 847 -41.53 -6.08 7.32
N LEU A 848 -40.90 -7.11 7.87
CA LEU A 848 -40.02 -6.99 9.04
C LEU A 848 -38.66 -6.35 8.72
N ASN A 849 -38.44 -5.93 7.49
CA ASN A 849 -37.21 -5.30 7.00
C ASN A 849 -35.94 -6.13 7.21
N LEU A 850 -36.07 -7.46 7.09
CA LEU A 850 -34.91 -8.34 7.20
C LEU A 850 -34.01 -8.24 5.98
N SER A 851 -32.70 -8.35 6.19
CA SER A 851 -31.72 -8.28 5.11
C SER A 851 -31.85 -9.47 4.13
N THR A 852 -31.40 -9.28 2.87
CA THR A 852 -31.38 -10.36 1.87
C THR A 852 -30.66 -11.61 2.37
N LYS A 853 -29.64 -11.42 3.20
CA LYS A 853 -28.85 -12.50 3.79
C LYS A 853 -29.63 -13.26 4.87
N ASP A 854 -30.37 -12.54 5.69
CA ASP A 854 -31.21 -13.14 6.73
C ASP A 854 -32.42 -13.87 6.10
N ILE A 855 -33.06 -13.29 5.10
CA ILE A 855 -34.13 -13.93 4.34
C ILE A 855 -33.65 -15.21 3.65
N ALA A 856 -32.46 -15.20 3.05
CA ALA A 856 -31.84 -16.37 2.42
C ALA A 856 -31.67 -17.52 3.43
N GLN A 857 -31.24 -17.17 4.63
CA GLN A 857 -31.09 -18.13 5.74
C GLN A 857 -32.44 -18.64 6.24
N PHE A 858 -33.44 -17.77 6.33
CA PHE A 858 -34.79 -18.12 6.79
C PHE A 858 -35.55 -19.05 5.84
N THR A 859 -35.33 -18.84 4.55
CA THR A 859 -36.10 -19.53 3.50
C THR A 859 -35.37 -20.68 2.84
N ASN A 860 -34.16 -20.95 3.29
CA ASN A 860 -33.24 -21.96 2.71
C ASN A 860 -32.95 -21.73 1.22
N LEU A 861 -32.90 -20.49 0.82
CA LEU A 861 -32.62 -20.08 -0.55
C LEU A 861 -31.21 -19.50 -0.66
N THR A 862 -30.60 -19.60 -1.82
CA THR A 862 -29.39 -18.83 -2.11
C THR A 862 -29.71 -17.35 -2.21
N ILE A 863 -28.73 -16.49 -2.03
CA ILE A 863 -28.90 -15.02 -2.19
C ILE A 863 -29.52 -14.69 -3.55
N ARG A 864 -29.08 -15.38 -4.61
CA ARG A 864 -29.70 -15.30 -5.95
C ARG A 864 -31.15 -15.80 -5.96
N GLY A 865 -31.46 -16.81 -5.17
CA GLY A 865 -32.81 -17.33 -4.99
C GLY A 865 -33.75 -16.31 -4.35
N VAL A 866 -33.26 -15.59 -3.36
CA VAL A 866 -34.00 -14.49 -2.71
C VAL A 866 -34.25 -13.33 -3.66
N GLU A 867 -33.30 -12.94 -4.46
CA GLU A 867 -33.46 -11.91 -5.49
C GLU A 867 -34.49 -12.33 -6.55
N THR A 868 -34.44 -13.58 -6.97
CA THR A 868 -35.44 -14.14 -7.92
C THR A 868 -36.83 -14.16 -7.28
N ALA A 869 -36.94 -14.51 -6.00
CA ALA A 869 -38.21 -14.47 -5.27
C ALA A 869 -38.73 -13.04 -5.13
N ARG A 870 -37.92 -12.05 -4.81
CA ARG A 870 -38.27 -10.63 -4.79
C ARG A 870 -38.81 -10.15 -6.14
N TYR A 871 -38.13 -10.52 -7.22
CA TYR A 871 -38.55 -10.17 -8.59
C TYR A 871 -39.90 -10.79 -8.92
N ARG A 872 -40.11 -12.09 -8.59
CA ARG A 872 -41.35 -12.81 -8.81
C ARG A 872 -42.53 -12.20 -8.00
N ILE A 873 -42.27 -11.87 -6.73
CA ILE A 873 -43.29 -11.25 -5.86
C ILE A 873 -43.62 -9.85 -6.34
N ARG A 874 -42.64 -9.05 -6.72
CA ARG A 874 -42.85 -7.74 -7.32
C ARG A 874 -43.78 -7.81 -8.55
N LYS A 875 -43.55 -8.81 -9.40
CA LYS A 875 -44.41 -9.03 -10.58
C LYS A 875 -45.83 -9.46 -10.22
N LYS A 876 -45.98 -10.31 -9.19
CA LYS A 876 -47.30 -10.74 -8.70
C LYS A 876 -48.09 -9.63 -8.00
N LEU A 877 -47.39 -8.71 -7.35
CA LEU A 877 -47.97 -7.54 -6.69
C LEU A 877 -48.17 -6.36 -7.67
N ALA A 878 -47.76 -6.50 -8.92
CA ALA A 878 -47.84 -5.48 -9.97
C ALA A 878 -47.20 -4.12 -9.58
N ILE A 879 -46.08 -4.16 -8.83
CA ILE A 879 -45.41 -2.97 -8.32
C ILE A 879 -44.47 -2.39 -9.40
N PRO A 880 -44.64 -1.09 -9.75
CA PRO A 880 -43.71 -0.42 -10.71
C PRO A 880 -42.25 -0.44 -10.26
N GLY A 881 -41.31 -0.33 -11.22
CA GLY A 881 -39.87 -0.44 -10.95
C GLY A 881 -39.32 0.63 -10.02
N ASN A 882 -39.96 1.75 -9.92
CA ASN A 882 -39.57 2.92 -9.11
C ASN A 882 -39.99 2.86 -7.62
N ILE A 883 -40.78 1.87 -7.23
CA ILE A 883 -41.22 1.72 -5.83
C ILE A 883 -40.42 0.59 -5.16
N ASN A 884 -39.92 0.83 -3.96
CA ASN A 884 -39.26 -0.21 -3.21
C ASN A 884 -40.28 -1.26 -2.73
N LEU A 885 -39.96 -2.54 -2.93
CA LEU A 885 -40.86 -3.64 -2.52
C LEU A 885 -41.03 -3.74 -1.00
N VAL A 886 -39.98 -3.42 -0.24
CA VAL A 886 -40.00 -3.48 1.23
C VAL A 886 -40.91 -2.35 1.77
N ASP A 887 -40.69 -1.13 1.29
CA ASP A 887 -41.47 0.04 1.71
C ASP A 887 -42.97 -0.15 1.38
N PHE A 888 -43.26 -0.66 0.18
CA PHE A 888 -44.61 -1.00 -0.20
C PHE A 888 -45.29 -2.00 0.78
N LEU A 889 -44.55 -3.02 1.21
CA LEU A 889 -45.07 -4.03 2.14
C LEU A 889 -45.13 -3.53 3.58
N ILE A 890 -44.32 -2.59 3.99
CA ILE A 890 -44.38 -1.94 5.31
C ILE A 890 -45.62 -1.05 5.38
N ASP A 891 -45.91 -0.30 4.33
CA ASP A 891 -47.04 0.63 4.29
C ASP A 891 -48.38 -0.06 3.96
N PHE A 892 -48.36 -1.33 3.57
CA PHE A 892 -49.54 -2.09 3.22
C PHE A 892 -50.44 -2.35 4.46
N THR A 893 -51.59 -1.74 4.54
CA THR A 893 -52.55 -1.85 5.66
C THR A 893 -53.75 -2.72 5.34
#